data_1bc0408f816ca8a4d86145574a17cddc
#
_entry.id   1bc0408f816ca8a4d86145574a17cddc
#
_cell.length_a   1.000
_cell.length_b   1.000
_cell.length_c   1.000
_cell.angle_alpha   90.00
_cell.angle_beta   90.00
_cell.angle_gamma   90.00
#
_symmetry.space_group_name_H-M   'P 1'
#
loop_
_entity.id
_entity.type
_entity.pdbx_description
1 polymer ?
#
loop_
_entity_poly.entity_id
_entity_poly.type
_entity_poly.pdbx_seq_one_letter_code
_entity_poly.pdbx_strand_id
1 'polypeptide(L)'
;MKEKSKCSIYFKYLCSKVIYDKVGIVGGLDTLKNWDINNPVFLNFNEKDKIFISSQIDLPMNEIIEYKYVFHHKNEKIWEHPPNDANRKIEIKLNVPQIILDKEGDPNSIIKPIPIILKKRKKKKKKTQNNGEKEGNTNKEKDEEVKKMPINNDDIDDELKEKLEKLDYDSDDKEEINKDNKDQKQKVPPKYIDINPDDDIIMCTFNLPFEPIKEKDTFKLKLTNSPLYHMLYRVIEKEKNIKWFGSLINAKNYTKEEMEEISKLLKEKNMYLFNIDSDIYDKTKILFSEILEPLCHYITLDENSMDTYVNFSEYWKEYKKYIDSVCNSILPFISKKKKTIIFLHDYYFYLFPTIFINKCNYSKEYQEILSNISMGLYIHISFPSHEIFKRIPSREEIISSLIKCQVLGFHTFDHSRNFLKTSKRLLGVNFVSTIHGDLAANYLENTALIRVKNVTPEISIIKEYQKDPLFIQKYNEITNKYKDKTIFLAMDHLYFTITIKNKLVAYKRFLSANAERDKKVVFLIIIRNNSNDKSHNPNMDTINKITKEIKDEFGDDVIDVKIMELSYVERLALLASANCYVRTTKQESFSMSVYEFLILKKLYNKESQSACIISELSGVNTSLANTIKVNPFDYNSLTKGLTDAYQQLSNKEFSDKDYLHAEKSSLKNWFYSFLKDIKNIKLSDENTYYLGVDDTFNFKLKKISSKFNKLNMDLIANLYGQSFRRLIFLDFEGTLPTEDIGQGKVEKLFKDRKPSVEILNLLTELTNDKKNNVYIVAGKGAQQLGDWFGNIPNLGLSAEHGYLYRLNNKDKDKDKEKEKWKRIKDEIDIDWRKNCVEILKPYTDRCEGSSLEVKESSVVWQYSECDQELGKAFASVITSELQVALKKKDVKIFNGKGFVEVMALGINKGCFVSYIIQEKIKQKKVPDFILCIGDDASDEKMFKFLNKKKDIIKGFNQNATLISITVGKKPSEAQFYVNNTKEVKDLITKFTFKLAKSKSSFDINMAAKVAQFQNEQEKEE
;
A
#
# COMPACT_ATOMS: atom_id res chain seq x y z
N MET A 1 -44.30 -15.73 -23.02
CA MET A 1 -43.40 -14.58 -22.82
C MET A 1 -42.51 -14.94 -21.67
N LYS A 2 -41.16 -14.97 -21.83
CA LYS A 2 -40.22 -15.18 -20.72
C LYS A 2 -40.34 -13.97 -19.81
N GLU A 3 -40.62 -14.15 -18.52
CA GLU A 3 -40.57 -13.08 -17.54
C GLU A 3 -39.15 -12.49 -17.57
N LYS A 4 -39.07 -11.17 -17.84
CA LYS A 4 -37.82 -10.43 -17.81
C LYS A 4 -37.31 -10.36 -16.36
N SER A 5 -36.06 -10.67 -16.11
CA SER A 5 -35.48 -10.55 -14.78
C SER A 5 -35.52 -9.09 -14.32
N LYS A 6 -35.98 -8.86 -13.10
CA LYS A 6 -36.11 -7.54 -12.49
C LYS A 6 -35.07 -7.37 -11.38
N CYS A 7 -34.60 -6.16 -11.19
CA CYS A 7 -33.66 -5.79 -10.13
C CYS A 7 -34.24 -4.66 -9.26
N SER A 8 -34.02 -4.74 -7.96
CA SER A 8 -34.48 -3.76 -6.98
C SER A 8 -33.56 -2.54 -6.96
N ILE A 9 -34.11 -1.37 -7.24
CA ILE A 9 -33.39 -0.10 -7.39
C ILE A 9 -33.90 0.92 -6.39
N TYR A 10 -33.00 1.72 -5.86
CA TYR A 10 -33.27 2.89 -5.04
C TYR A 10 -32.70 4.13 -5.73
N PHE A 11 -33.53 5.12 -5.99
CA PHE A 11 -33.07 6.40 -6.51
C PHE A 11 -32.76 7.34 -5.35
N LYS A 12 -31.63 8.03 -5.45
CA LYS A 12 -31.19 9.09 -4.54
C LYS A 12 -30.91 10.35 -5.35
N TYR A 13 -31.59 11.42 -5.02
CA TYR A 13 -31.43 12.71 -5.68
C TYR A 13 -30.82 13.73 -4.73
N LEU A 14 -29.69 14.28 -5.10
CA LEU A 14 -28.96 15.31 -4.38
C LEU A 14 -29.39 16.69 -4.93
N CYS A 15 -30.07 17.49 -4.10
CA CYS A 15 -30.46 18.84 -4.43
C CYS A 15 -29.54 19.85 -3.76
N SER A 16 -28.99 20.80 -4.51
CA SER A 16 -28.08 21.82 -4.00
C SER A 16 -28.76 22.86 -3.12
N LYS A 17 -30.10 23.07 -3.32
CA LYS A 17 -30.93 23.97 -2.53
C LYS A 17 -32.21 23.26 -2.16
N VAL A 18 -32.54 23.17 -0.87
CA VAL A 18 -33.79 22.60 -0.39
C VAL A 18 -34.90 23.64 -0.57
N ILE A 19 -35.41 23.79 -1.79
CA ILE A 19 -36.44 24.76 -2.14
C ILE A 19 -37.78 24.05 -2.47
N TYR A 20 -37.73 22.74 -2.70
CA TYR A 20 -38.87 21.95 -3.19
C TYR A 20 -39.63 21.27 -2.06
N ASP A 21 -40.96 21.35 -2.12
CA ASP A 21 -41.84 20.70 -1.12
C ASP A 21 -41.80 19.16 -1.27
N LYS A 22 -41.79 18.68 -2.50
CA LYS A 22 -41.70 17.25 -2.84
C LYS A 22 -40.91 17.06 -4.12
N VAL A 23 -40.21 15.92 -4.19
CA VAL A 23 -39.52 15.46 -5.40
C VAL A 23 -40.08 14.10 -5.79
N GLY A 24 -40.42 13.93 -7.03
CA GLY A 24 -40.90 12.67 -7.61
C GLY A 24 -40.08 12.27 -8.82
N ILE A 25 -40.19 10.99 -9.24
CA ILE A 25 -39.53 10.46 -10.42
C ILE A 25 -40.61 9.84 -11.35
N VAL A 26 -40.44 10.08 -12.63
CA VAL A 26 -41.26 9.50 -13.70
C VAL A 26 -40.37 8.98 -14.83
N GLY A 27 -40.84 8.03 -15.59
CA GLY A 27 -40.10 7.44 -16.71
C GLY A 27 -40.98 6.58 -17.62
N GLY A 28 -40.38 6.01 -18.67
CA GLY A 28 -41.09 5.26 -19.72
C GLY A 28 -41.58 3.89 -19.33
N LEU A 29 -41.64 3.52 -18.05
CA LEU A 29 -42.14 2.22 -17.56
C LEU A 29 -43.31 2.41 -16.61
N ASP A 30 -44.24 1.42 -16.53
CA ASP A 30 -45.38 1.41 -15.59
C ASP A 30 -44.90 1.61 -14.14
N THR A 31 -43.79 1.00 -13.75
CA THR A 31 -43.20 1.16 -12.42
C THR A 31 -42.71 2.58 -12.15
N LEU A 32 -42.43 3.36 -13.20
CA LEU A 32 -42.05 4.78 -13.17
C LEU A 32 -43.20 5.67 -13.70
N LYS A 33 -44.43 5.16 -13.70
CA LYS A 33 -45.69 5.91 -14.01
C LYS A 33 -45.82 6.45 -15.43
N ASN A 34 -45.13 5.82 -16.43
CA ASN A 34 -45.32 6.11 -17.87
C ASN A 34 -45.33 7.64 -18.18
N TRP A 35 -44.40 8.40 -17.63
CA TRP A 35 -44.31 9.85 -17.78
C TRP A 35 -45.45 10.68 -17.18
N ASP A 36 -46.28 10.11 -16.29
CA ASP A 36 -47.36 10.87 -15.66
C ASP A 36 -46.88 11.84 -14.59
N ILE A 37 -46.76 13.06 -14.93
CA ILE A 37 -46.33 14.15 -14.03
C ILE A 37 -47.31 14.39 -12.85
N ASN A 38 -48.55 13.98 -13.00
CA ASN A 38 -49.58 14.13 -11.96
C ASN A 38 -49.47 13.06 -10.88
N ASN A 39 -48.84 11.93 -11.20
CA ASN A 39 -48.74 10.77 -10.29
C ASN A 39 -47.31 10.20 -10.26
N PRO A 40 -46.28 10.99 -9.94
CA PRO A 40 -44.90 10.51 -9.91
C PRO A 40 -44.68 9.53 -8.74
N VAL A 41 -43.61 8.74 -8.80
CA VAL A 41 -43.09 8.02 -7.64
C VAL A 41 -42.37 8.98 -6.73
N PHE A 42 -43.02 9.39 -5.62
CA PHE A 42 -42.42 10.37 -4.71
C PHE A 42 -41.24 9.82 -3.93
N LEU A 43 -40.22 10.67 -3.74
CA LEU A 43 -39.05 10.43 -2.92
C LEU A 43 -39.22 11.04 -1.53
N ASN A 44 -38.77 10.34 -0.50
CA ASN A 44 -38.77 10.82 0.88
C ASN A 44 -37.51 11.66 1.14
N PHE A 45 -37.69 12.82 1.75
CA PHE A 45 -36.60 13.68 2.12
C PHE A 45 -35.91 13.17 3.39
N ASN A 46 -34.61 13.05 3.34
CA ASN A 46 -33.77 12.74 4.51
C ASN A 46 -33.10 14.04 4.98
N GLU A 47 -33.57 14.60 6.07
CA GLU A 47 -33.11 15.88 6.63
C GLU A 47 -31.62 15.86 6.99
N LYS A 48 -31.12 14.70 7.46
CA LYS A 48 -29.71 14.56 7.90
C LYS A 48 -28.72 14.64 6.75
N ASP A 49 -29.05 14.03 5.62
CA ASP A 49 -28.15 13.94 4.48
C ASP A 49 -28.52 14.93 3.37
N LYS A 50 -29.64 15.67 3.53
CA LYS A 50 -30.20 16.61 2.53
C LYS A 50 -30.41 15.95 1.15
N ILE A 51 -30.91 14.72 1.15
CA ILE A 51 -31.10 13.89 -0.04
C ILE A 51 -32.54 13.40 -0.09
N PHE A 52 -33.13 13.36 -1.31
CA PHE A 52 -34.40 12.69 -1.56
C PHE A 52 -34.16 11.22 -1.94
N ILE A 53 -34.85 10.26 -1.31
CA ILE A 53 -34.66 8.82 -1.50
C ILE A 53 -36.00 8.16 -1.88
N SER A 54 -36.04 7.38 -2.97
CA SER A 54 -37.22 6.59 -3.34
C SER A 54 -37.43 5.39 -2.40
N SER A 55 -38.65 4.87 -2.37
CA SER A 55 -38.89 3.47 -1.99
C SER A 55 -38.15 2.53 -2.98
N GLN A 56 -38.18 1.22 -2.69
CA GLN A 56 -37.66 0.23 -3.62
C GLN A 56 -38.52 0.21 -4.89
N ILE A 57 -37.89 0.26 -6.05
CA ILE A 57 -38.52 0.15 -7.37
C ILE A 57 -37.90 -1.01 -8.12
N ASP A 58 -38.70 -1.94 -8.65
CA ASP A 58 -38.20 -3.07 -9.41
C ASP A 58 -38.19 -2.74 -10.90
N LEU A 59 -36.99 -2.66 -11.46
CA LEU A 59 -36.75 -2.28 -12.86
C LEU A 59 -36.20 -3.46 -13.67
N PRO A 60 -36.54 -3.56 -14.99
CA PRO A 60 -36.01 -4.60 -15.85
C PRO A 60 -34.51 -4.50 -16.03
N MET A 61 -33.85 -5.65 -16.17
CA MET A 61 -32.38 -5.72 -16.40
C MET A 61 -32.07 -5.70 -17.90
N ASN A 62 -30.88 -5.19 -18.22
CA ASN A 62 -30.33 -5.15 -19.58
C ASN A 62 -31.17 -4.34 -20.59
N GLU A 63 -31.94 -3.39 -20.12
CA GLU A 63 -32.67 -2.42 -20.94
C GLU A 63 -32.23 -0.98 -20.58
N ILE A 64 -32.27 -0.10 -21.56
CA ILE A 64 -32.05 1.34 -21.31
C ILE A 64 -33.37 1.93 -20.82
N ILE A 65 -33.34 2.43 -19.60
CA ILE A 65 -34.50 3.02 -18.94
C ILE A 65 -34.31 4.54 -18.93
N GLU A 66 -35.32 5.25 -19.46
CA GLU A 66 -35.35 6.69 -19.46
C GLU A 66 -36.21 7.20 -18.31
N TYR A 67 -35.79 8.25 -17.62
CA TYR A 67 -36.54 8.88 -16.53
C TYR A 67 -36.14 10.35 -16.35
N LYS A 68 -36.98 11.12 -15.61
CA LYS A 68 -36.73 12.49 -15.16
C LYS A 68 -37.29 12.70 -13.76
N TYR A 69 -36.79 13.71 -13.08
CA TYR A 69 -37.36 14.18 -11.82
C TYR A 69 -38.41 15.26 -12.04
N VAL A 70 -39.39 15.30 -11.12
CA VAL A 70 -40.47 16.27 -11.06
C VAL A 70 -40.41 16.94 -9.69
N PHE A 71 -40.31 18.25 -9.68
CA PHE A 71 -40.29 19.04 -8.46
C PHE A 71 -41.65 19.68 -8.22
N HIS A 72 -42.10 19.61 -6.98
CA HIS A 72 -43.33 20.32 -6.54
C HIS A 72 -42.90 21.48 -5.63
N HIS A 73 -43.28 22.68 -6.00
CA HIS A 73 -43.04 23.89 -5.22
C HIS A 73 -44.22 24.81 -5.27
N LYS A 74 -44.83 25.20 -4.11
CA LYS A 74 -45.97 26.12 -4.01
C LYS A 74 -47.10 25.83 -5.01
N ASN A 75 -47.51 24.55 -5.15
CA ASN A 75 -48.55 24.06 -6.09
C ASN A 75 -48.15 24.05 -7.58
N GLU A 76 -46.96 24.42 -7.94
CA GLU A 76 -46.43 24.28 -9.28
C GLU A 76 -45.65 22.95 -9.41
N LYS A 77 -45.71 22.36 -10.63
CA LYS A 77 -44.97 21.15 -10.97
C LYS A 77 -43.96 21.51 -12.04
N ILE A 78 -42.66 21.32 -11.70
CA ILE A 78 -41.55 21.73 -12.53
C ILE A 78 -40.77 20.47 -12.95
N TRP A 79 -40.49 20.34 -14.24
CA TRP A 79 -39.62 19.30 -14.74
C TRP A 79 -38.16 19.61 -14.41
N GLU A 80 -37.38 18.58 -14.13
CA GLU A 80 -35.94 18.70 -14.13
C GLU A 80 -35.44 19.17 -15.50
N HIS A 81 -34.57 20.19 -15.50
CA HIS A 81 -33.88 20.66 -16.69
C HIS A 81 -32.38 20.28 -16.62
N PRO A 82 -32.02 19.04 -16.98
CA PRO A 82 -30.60 18.71 -17.14
C PRO A 82 -30.00 19.50 -18.32
N PRO A 83 -28.69 19.68 -18.37
CA PRO A 83 -28.02 20.26 -19.53
C PRO A 83 -28.48 19.57 -20.83
N ASN A 84 -28.96 20.32 -21.79
CA ASN A 84 -29.55 19.87 -23.07
C ASN A 84 -30.97 19.31 -23.00
N ASP A 85 -31.70 19.46 -21.91
CA ASP A 85 -33.10 19.05 -21.70
C ASP A 85 -33.40 17.56 -22.04
N ALA A 86 -32.36 16.72 -22.00
CA ALA A 86 -32.48 15.29 -22.30
C ALA A 86 -32.99 14.48 -21.09
N ASN A 87 -33.65 13.35 -21.35
CA ASN A 87 -34.01 12.41 -20.30
C ASN A 87 -32.76 11.75 -19.72
N ARG A 88 -32.77 11.44 -18.42
CA ARG A 88 -31.76 10.60 -17.82
C ARG A 88 -31.90 9.17 -18.33
N LYS A 89 -30.77 8.49 -18.55
CA LYS A 89 -30.76 7.12 -19.09
C LYS A 89 -29.90 6.22 -18.23
N ILE A 90 -30.42 5.06 -17.86
CA ILE A 90 -29.67 4.03 -17.13
C ILE A 90 -29.89 2.65 -17.75
N GLU A 91 -28.88 1.80 -17.58
CA GLU A 91 -28.92 0.38 -17.93
C GLU A 91 -28.49 -0.45 -16.71
N ILE A 92 -29.38 -1.32 -16.22
CA ILE A 92 -29.15 -2.14 -15.03
C ILE A 92 -28.55 -3.48 -15.45
N LYS A 93 -27.25 -3.68 -15.17
CA LYS A 93 -26.48 -4.87 -15.60
C LYS A 93 -26.25 -5.91 -14.49
N LEU A 94 -26.42 -5.54 -13.23
CA LEU A 94 -26.12 -6.41 -12.10
C LEU A 94 -27.42 -6.88 -11.42
N ASN A 95 -27.55 -8.18 -11.19
CA ASN A 95 -28.68 -8.77 -10.48
C ASN A 95 -28.49 -8.71 -8.95
N VAL A 96 -28.22 -7.53 -8.42
CA VAL A 96 -28.13 -7.22 -7.00
C VAL A 96 -28.79 -5.87 -6.76
N PRO A 97 -29.42 -5.62 -5.60
CA PRO A 97 -30.02 -4.32 -5.31
C PRO A 97 -28.99 -3.19 -5.51
N GLN A 98 -29.42 -2.10 -6.17
CA GLN A 98 -28.54 -0.99 -6.55
C GLN A 98 -29.14 0.35 -6.12
N ILE A 99 -28.26 1.33 -5.90
CA ILE A 99 -28.62 2.72 -5.65
C ILE A 99 -28.20 3.54 -6.87
N ILE A 100 -29.13 4.31 -7.41
CA ILE A 100 -28.85 5.32 -8.44
C ILE A 100 -28.71 6.64 -7.73
N LEU A 101 -27.55 7.28 -7.88
CA LEU A 101 -27.22 8.57 -7.31
C LEU A 101 -27.26 9.62 -8.40
N ASP A 102 -28.22 10.53 -8.31
CA ASP A 102 -28.40 11.65 -9.21
C ASP A 102 -28.17 12.96 -8.47
N LYS A 103 -27.71 13.97 -9.19
CA LYS A 103 -27.44 15.30 -8.67
C LYS A 103 -28.07 16.34 -9.58
N GLU A 104 -28.58 17.40 -8.98
CA GLU A 104 -29.14 18.56 -9.68
C GLU A 104 -28.12 19.16 -10.65
N GLY A 105 -28.54 19.34 -11.91
CA GLY A 105 -27.69 19.88 -12.98
C GLY A 105 -26.63 18.94 -13.57
N ASP A 106 -26.54 17.69 -13.10
CA ASP A 106 -25.66 16.67 -13.66
C ASP A 106 -26.48 15.63 -14.42
N PRO A 107 -26.30 15.48 -15.74
CA PRO A 107 -27.05 14.50 -16.54
C PRO A 107 -26.62 13.06 -16.29
N ASN A 108 -25.51 12.81 -15.62
CA ASN A 108 -24.92 11.48 -15.44
C ASN A 108 -25.33 10.85 -14.12
N SER A 109 -25.93 9.68 -14.19
CA SER A 109 -26.32 8.88 -13.03
C SER A 109 -25.19 7.97 -12.58
N ILE A 110 -24.97 7.88 -11.27
CA ILE A 110 -23.97 6.98 -10.68
C ILE A 110 -24.69 5.77 -10.09
N ILE A 111 -24.42 4.58 -10.61
CA ILE A 111 -25.01 3.32 -10.14
C ILE A 111 -24.05 2.64 -9.16
N LYS A 112 -24.53 2.35 -7.95
CA LYS A 112 -23.75 1.65 -6.91
C LYS A 112 -24.49 0.39 -6.43
N PRO A 113 -23.85 -0.79 -6.38
CA PRO A 113 -24.48 -1.97 -5.79
C PRO A 113 -24.60 -1.81 -4.27
N ILE A 114 -25.68 -2.33 -3.70
CA ILE A 114 -25.88 -2.41 -2.25
C ILE A 114 -25.22 -3.70 -1.78
N PRO A 115 -24.26 -3.67 -0.83
CA PRO A 115 -23.65 -4.89 -0.31
C PRO A 115 -24.72 -5.75 0.39
N ILE A 116 -24.87 -6.98 -0.06
CA ILE A 116 -25.79 -7.96 0.53
C ILE A 116 -25.15 -8.50 1.81
N ILE A 117 -25.61 -8.06 2.96
CA ILE A 117 -25.27 -8.68 4.25
C ILE A 117 -26.11 -9.95 4.37
N LEU A 118 -25.52 -11.10 4.15
CA LEU A 118 -26.14 -12.40 4.35
C LEU A 118 -26.50 -12.60 5.83
N LYS A 119 -27.73 -12.28 6.20
CA LYS A 119 -28.30 -12.69 7.50
C LYS A 119 -28.45 -14.21 7.49
N LYS A 120 -27.61 -14.93 8.24
CA LYS A 120 -27.76 -16.37 8.52
C LYS A 120 -29.16 -16.63 9.09
N ARG A 121 -30.00 -17.33 8.34
CA ARG A 121 -31.31 -17.81 8.81
C ARG A 121 -31.08 -18.73 10.00
N LYS A 122 -31.51 -18.32 11.21
CA LYS A 122 -31.65 -19.20 12.36
C LYS A 122 -32.79 -20.18 12.04
N LYS A 123 -32.48 -21.49 11.95
CA LYS A 123 -33.44 -22.56 11.91
C LYS A 123 -34.29 -22.53 13.19
N LYS A 124 -35.55 -22.19 13.10
CA LYS A 124 -36.55 -22.40 14.15
C LYS A 124 -36.73 -23.90 14.36
N LYS A 125 -36.30 -24.41 15.50
CA LYS A 125 -36.77 -25.71 16.01
C LYS A 125 -38.22 -25.54 16.48
N LYS A 126 -39.14 -26.28 15.88
CA LYS A 126 -40.50 -26.50 16.40
C LYS A 126 -40.38 -27.20 17.75
N LYS A 127 -40.94 -26.62 18.79
CA LYS A 127 -41.34 -27.30 20.03
C LYS A 127 -42.85 -27.23 20.13
N THR A 128 -43.41 -28.38 20.28
CA THR A 128 -44.83 -28.74 20.50
C THR A 128 -45.35 -28.09 21.76
N GLN A 129 -46.64 -27.78 21.70
CA GLN A 129 -47.50 -27.30 22.79
C GLN A 129 -47.57 -28.27 23.97
N ASN A 130 -47.64 -27.72 25.17
CA ASN A 130 -48.58 -28.21 26.14
C ASN A 130 -49.07 -27.09 27.09
N ASN A 131 -50.37 -27.13 27.33
CA ASN A 131 -51.21 -26.19 28.06
C ASN A 131 -50.89 -26.14 29.54
N GLY A 132 -51.20 -25.02 30.17
CA GLY A 132 -51.36 -24.91 31.64
C GLY A 132 -51.69 -23.48 32.03
N GLU A 133 -52.92 -23.32 32.40
CA GLU A 133 -53.59 -22.09 32.83
C GLU A 133 -53.08 -21.48 34.12
N LYS A 134 -53.23 -20.19 34.30
CA LYS A 134 -53.97 -19.38 35.30
C LYS A 134 -53.24 -18.23 35.93
N GLU A 135 -53.92 -17.10 35.85
CA GLU A 135 -54.18 -16.03 36.85
C GLU A 135 -52.96 -15.39 37.52
N GLY A 136 -52.77 -14.14 37.57
CA GLY A 136 -53.66 -12.99 37.66
C GLY A 136 -53.03 -11.95 38.56
N ASN A 137 -53.37 -10.75 38.34
CA ASN A 137 -53.31 -9.56 39.20
C ASN A 137 -52.30 -8.49 38.93
N THR A 138 -52.86 -7.46 38.41
CA THR A 138 -52.73 -5.98 38.67
C THR A 138 -51.95 -5.54 39.89
N ASN A 139 -51.12 -4.51 39.70
CA ASN A 139 -51.32 -3.25 40.43
C ASN A 139 -50.56 -2.08 39.79
N LYS A 140 -51.33 -0.99 39.68
CA LYS A 140 -50.92 0.39 39.41
C LYS A 140 -50.30 1.01 40.68
N GLU A 141 -49.49 2.01 40.44
CA GLU A 141 -49.36 3.28 41.23
C GLU A 141 -47.89 3.70 41.20
N LYS A 142 -47.43 4.92 41.13
CA LYS A 142 -48.01 6.30 41.13
C LYS A 142 -46.84 7.21 40.75
N ASP A 143 -47.21 8.27 40.05
CA ASP A 143 -46.35 9.45 39.82
C ASP A 143 -46.00 10.12 41.12
N GLU A 144 -44.74 10.55 41.32
CA GLU A 144 -44.40 11.66 42.22
C GLU A 144 -43.48 12.65 41.52
N GLU A 145 -44.05 13.82 41.24
CA GLU A 145 -43.36 15.06 40.94
C GLU A 145 -42.52 15.49 42.14
N VAL A 146 -41.23 15.81 41.89
CA VAL A 146 -40.43 16.60 42.84
C VAL A 146 -39.96 17.89 42.13
N LYS A 147 -40.38 18.95 42.78
CA LYS A 147 -40.24 20.36 42.39
C LYS A 147 -38.80 20.79 42.16
N LYS A 148 -38.66 21.61 41.08
CA LYS A 148 -37.51 22.48 40.82
C LYS A 148 -37.40 23.55 41.91
N MET A 149 -36.21 23.80 42.44
CA MET A 149 -35.77 25.09 42.95
C MET A 149 -34.48 25.52 42.29
N PRO A 150 -34.28 26.81 42.00
CA PRO A 150 -33.23 27.30 41.11
C PRO A 150 -31.92 27.51 41.90
N ILE A 151 -30.81 27.05 41.32
CA ILE A 151 -29.48 27.51 41.68
C ILE A 151 -28.88 28.25 40.49
N ASN A 152 -28.48 29.49 40.72
CA ASN A 152 -27.86 30.39 39.79
C ASN A 152 -26.66 29.69 39.11
N ASN A 153 -26.75 29.61 37.81
CA ASN A 153 -25.63 29.33 36.96
C ASN A 153 -24.94 30.63 36.57
N ASP A 154 -23.72 30.78 37.03
CA ASP A 154 -22.81 31.74 36.40
C ASP A 154 -22.57 31.33 34.95
N ASP A 155 -22.82 32.28 34.05
CA ASP A 155 -22.70 32.16 32.61
C ASP A 155 -21.33 31.63 32.18
N ILE A 156 -21.26 30.32 31.93
CA ILE A 156 -20.18 29.74 31.14
C ILE A 156 -20.60 29.87 29.69
N ASP A 157 -19.94 30.80 28.99
CA ASP A 157 -20.11 31.24 27.64
C ASP A 157 -20.40 30.04 26.67
N ASP A 158 -21.63 29.92 26.20
CA ASP A 158 -22.03 28.94 25.16
C ASP A 158 -21.25 29.15 23.86
N GLU A 159 -20.70 30.34 23.64
CA GLU A 159 -19.77 30.65 22.57
C GLU A 159 -18.43 29.91 22.70
N LEU A 160 -18.05 29.54 23.91
CA LEU A 160 -16.84 28.77 24.17
C LEU A 160 -17.05 27.26 23.92
N LYS A 161 -18.26 26.74 24.19
CA LYS A 161 -18.65 25.37 23.85
C LYS A 161 -18.69 25.16 22.34
N GLU A 162 -19.31 26.10 21.62
CA GLU A 162 -19.40 26.08 20.16
C GLU A 162 -18.04 26.23 19.46
N LYS A 163 -17.10 26.99 20.07
CA LYS A 163 -15.73 27.14 19.55
C LYS A 163 -14.86 25.93 19.86
N LEU A 164 -15.09 25.21 20.95
CA LEU A 164 -14.42 23.94 21.26
C LEU A 164 -14.93 22.80 20.37
N GLU A 165 -16.21 22.78 20.03
CA GLU A 165 -16.78 21.82 19.08
C GLU A 165 -16.30 22.06 17.64
N LYS A 166 -16.09 23.32 17.27
CA LYS A 166 -15.51 23.68 15.94
C LYS A 166 -14.03 23.35 15.82
N LEU A 167 -13.32 23.06 16.91
CA LEU A 167 -11.92 22.62 16.89
C LEU A 167 -11.72 21.13 16.52
N ASP A 168 -12.76 20.31 16.68
CA ASP A 168 -12.73 18.90 16.36
C ASP A 168 -13.25 18.57 14.94
N TYR A 169 -13.93 19.51 14.29
CA TYR A 169 -14.28 19.39 12.89
C TYR A 169 -13.14 19.93 12.03
N ASP A 170 -12.37 19.03 11.45
CA ASP A 170 -11.41 19.36 10.39
C ASP A 170 -12.17 20.02 9.22
N SER A 171 -12.23 21.34 9.20
CA SER A 171 -12.74 22.10 8.05
C SER A 171 -11.83 21.93 6.82
N ASP A 172 -10.58 21.52 7.04
CA ASP A 172 -9.60 21.29 5.97
C ASP A 172 -9.99 20.09 5.09
N ASP A 173 -10.63 19.04 5.66
CA ASP A 173 -11.11 17.89 4.87
C ASP A 173 -12.29 18.22 3.95
N LYS A 174 -13.06 19.28 4.24
CA LYS A 174 -14.16 19.71 3.36
C LYS A 174 -13.69 20.63 2.23
N GLU A 175 -12.63 21.39 2.41
CA GLU A 175 -12.09 22.24 1.35
C GLU A 175 -11.25 21.44 0.34
N GLU A 176 -10.52 20.42 0.78
CA GLU A 176 -9.78 19.51 -0.13
C GLU A 176 -10.72 18.61 -0.94
N ILE A 177 -11.81 18.09 -0.36
CA ILE A 177 -12.84 17.35 -1.10
C ILE A 177 -13.52 18.22 -2.17
N ASN A 178 -13.66 19.52 -1.93
CA ASN A 178 -14.25 20.45 -2.91
C ASN A 178 -13.26 20.91 -3.99
N LYS A 179 -11.96 20.87 -3.75
CA LYS A 179 -10.94 21.16 -4.79
C LYS A 179 -10.74 19.96 -5.73
N ASP A 180 -10.73 18.75 -5.22
CA ASP A 180 -10.62 17.54 -6.06
C ASP A 180 -11.85 17.31 -6.94
N ASN A 181 -13.03 17.81 -6.55
CA ASN A 181 -14.24 17.71 -7.37
C ASN A 181 -14.34 18.74 -8.51
N LYS A 182 -13.50 19.77 -8.56
CA LYS A 182 -13.48 20.71 -9.69
C LYS A 182 -12.65 20.24 -10.87
N ASP A 183 -11.72 19.28 -10.67
CA ASP A 183 -10.87 18.73 -11.72
C ASP A 183 -11.30 17.36 -12.25
N GLN A 184 -12.47 16.83 -11.83
CA GLN A 184 -13.08 15.66 -12.47
C GLN A 184 -13.82 16.06 -13.78
N LYS A 185 -13.13 16.73 -14.67
CA LYS A 185 -13.47 16.71 -16.08
C LYS A 185 -13.07 15.36 -16.65
N GLN A 186 -14.11 14.65 -17.16
CA GLN A 186 -14.04 13.48 -18.06
C GLN A 186 -12.76 12.65 -17.92
N LYS A 187 -12.85 11.47 -17.31
CA LYS A 187 -11.87 10.41 -17.55
C LYS A 187 -11.96 9.96 -19.00
N VAL A 188 -11.37 10.75 -19.87
CA VAL A 188 -10.76 10.26 -21.10
C VAL A 188 -9.86 9.10 -20.66
N PRO A 189 -9.87 7.94 -21.36
CA PRO A 189 -8.91 6.88 -21.09
C PRO A 189 -7.52 7.52 -20.98
N PRO A 190 -6.69 7.11 -20.01
CA PRO A 190 -5.46 7.84 -19.74
C PRO A 190 -4.71 8.00 -21.05
N LYS A 191 -4.63 9.25 -21.55
CA LYS A 191 -3.67 9.59 -22.59
C LYS A 191 -2.36 9.04 -22.08
N TYR A 192 -1.75 8.14 -22.83
CA TYR A 192 -0.40 7.68 -22.57
C TYR A 192 0.41 8.92 -22.22
N ILE A 193 1.10 8.87 -21.10
CA ILE A 193 1.95 10.01 -20.73
C ILE A 193 3.04 9.99 -21.77
N ASP A 194 2.99 10.97 -22.66
CA ASP A 194 4.11 11.20 -23.56
C ASP A 194 5.33 11.36 -22.66
N ILE A 195 6.31 10.47 -22.84
CA ILE A 195 7.62 10.66 -22.24
C ILE A 195 8.02 12.05 -22.70
N ASN A 196 8.27 12.95 -21.74
CA ASN A 196 8.69 14.28 -22.11
C ASN A 196 9.97 14.11 -22.96
N PRO A 197 10.04 14.65 -24.18
CA PRO A 197 11.24 14.55 -25.00
C PRO A 197 12.51 15.04 -24.30
N ASP A 198 12.34 15.84 -23.25
CA ASP A 198 13.45 16.36 -22.42
C ASP A 198 13.96 15.37 -21.35
N ASP A 199 13.29 14.25 -21.10
CA ASP A 199 13.74 13.26 -20.14
C ASP A 199 14.81 12.34 -20.78
N ASP A 200 15.98 12.23 -20.17
CA ASP A 200 16.97 11.21 -20.51
C ASP A 200 16.68 9.92 -19.72
N ILE A 201 16.42 8.83 -20.43
CA ILE A 201 16.12 7.54 -19.83
C ILE A 201 17.24 6.55 -20.17
N ILE A 202 17.86 6.00 -19.14
CA ILE A 202 18.85 4.93 -19.23
C ILE A 202 18.19 3.66 -18.73
N MET A 203 18.00 2.69 -19.63
CA MET A 203 17.47 1.37 -19.30
C MET A 203 18.61 0.35 -19.32
N CYS A 204 18.75 -0.43 -18.25
CA CYS A 204 19.79 -1.44 -18.12
C CYS A 204 19.21 -2.84 -18.02
N THR A 205 19.66 -3.74 -18.86
CA THR A 205 19.36 -5.18 -18.79
C THR A 205 20.66 -5.98 -18.80
N PHE A 206 20.63 -7.20 -18.27
CA PHE A 206 21.85 -8.03 -18.26
C PHE A 206 22.36 -8.27 -19.68
N ASN A 207 21.46 -8.66 -20.61
CA ASN A 207 21.75 -8.78 -22.02
C ASN A 207 20.86 -7.88 -22.84
N LEU A 208 21.36 -7.42 -23.97
CA LEU A 208 20.58 -6.73 -24.99
C LEU A 208 19.62 -7.69 -25.71
N PRO A 209 18.50 -7.20 -26.28
CA PRO A 209 17.50 -8.03 -26.95
C PRO A 209 17.92 -8.49 -28.35
N PHE A 210 19.16 -8.29 -28.75
CA PHE A 210 19.66 -8.66 -30.05
C PHE A 210 20.85 -9.61 -29.98
N GLU A 211 20.89 -10.55 -30.95
CA GLU A 211 22.02 -11.41 -31.24
C GLU A 211 22.56 -11.08 -32.62
N PRO A 212 23.87 -10.85 -32.78
CA PRO A 212 24.45 -10.65 -34.10
C PRO A 212 24.56 -11.98 -34.86
N ILE A 213 24.12 -11.99 -36.11
CA ILE A 213 24.26 -13.10 -37.05
C ILE A 213 25.15 -12.64 -38.19
N LYS A 214 26.21 -13.40 -38.43
CA LYS A 214 27.12 -13.14 -39.56
C LYS A 214 26.51 -13.69 -40.84
N GLU A 215 26.18 -12.82 -41.81
CA GLU A 215 25.73 -13.17 -43.13
C GLU A 215 26.82 -12.75 -44.14
N LYS A 216 27.53 -13.74 -44.71
CA LYS A 216 28.72 -13.50 -45.55
C LYS A 216 29.75 -12.68 -44.77
N ASP A 217 29.99 -11.42 -45.12
CA ASP A 217 31.00 -10.52 -44.53
C ASP A 217 30.41 -9.40 -43.69
N THR A 218 29.09 -9.40 -43.45
CA THR A 218 28.42 -8.35 -42.66
C THR A 218 27.60 -8.97 -41.54
N PHE A 219 27.40 -8.18 -40.44
CA PHE A 219 26.53 -8.57 -39.34
C PHE A 219 25.12 -8.04 -39.51
N LYS A 220 24.14 -8.85 -39.18
CA LYS A 220 22.76 -8.45 -38.97
C LYS A 220 22.33 -8.73 -37.52
N LEU A 221 21.46 -7.88 -36.97
CA LEU A 221 20.92 -8.02 -35.66
C LEU A 221 19.58 -8.76 -35.70
N LYS A 222 19.49 -9.92 -35.04
CA LYS A 222 18.26 -10.68 -34.84
C LYS A 222 17.77 -10.53 -33.40
N LEU A 223 16.46 -10.31 -33.19
CA LEU A 223 15.86 -10.28 -31.89
C LEU A 223 16.00 -11.65 -31.17
N THR A 224 16.37 -11.62 -29.89
CA THR A 224 16.47 -12.81 -29.05
C THR A 224 15.10 -13.45 -28.80
N ASN A 225 15.11 -14.70 -28.39
CA ASN A 225 13.89 -15.45 -28.11
C ASN A 225 13.28 -15.14 -26.74
N SER A 226 13.82 -14.17 -25.95
CA SER A 226 13.25 -13.73 -24.67
C SER A 226 11.92 -13.00 -24.89
N PRO A 227 10.78 -13.53 -24.44
CA PRO A 227 9.48 -12.93 -24.71
C PRO A 227 9.34 -11.51 -24.17
N LEU A 228 9.85 -11.27 -22.96
CA LEU A 228 9.80 -9.97 -22.31
C LEU A 228 10.61 -8.92 -23.08
N TYR A 229 11.86 -9.19 -23.35
CA TYR A 229 12.76 -8.23 -24.01
C TYR A 229 12.43 -8.07 -25.49
N HIS A 230 11.97 -9.12 -26.14
CA HIS A 230 11.47 -9.07 -27.52
C HIS A 230 10.27 -8.10 -27.64
N MET A 231 9.25 -8.25 -26.77
CA MET A 231 8.11 -7.36 -26.76
C MET A 231 8.46 -5.94 -26.28
N LEU A 232 9.33 -5.82 -25.29
CA LEU A 232 9.75 -4.53 -24.76
C LEU A 232 10.44 -3.69 -25.84
N TYR A 233 11.32 -4.30 -26.64
CA TYR A 233 11.91 -3.62 -27.77
C TYR A 233 10.84 -3.09 -28.74
N ARG A 234 9.86 -3.91 -29.13
CA ARG A 234 8.77 -3.52 -30.03
C ARG A 234 7.90 -2.38 -29.48
N VAL A 235 7.79 -2.27 -28.15
CA VAL A 235 7.06 -1.17 -27.50
C VAL A 235 7.85 0.14 -27.56
N ILE A 236 9.17 0.09 -27.40
CA ILE A 236 10.01 1.30 -27.28
C ILE A 236 10.85 1.64 -28.50
N GLU A 237 10.80 0.85 -29.57
CA GLU A 237 11.64 1.03 -30.78
C GLU A 237 11.54 2.42 -31.41
N LYS A 238 10.43 3.14 -31.16
CA LYS A 238 10.19 4.50 -31.70
C LYS A 238 10.63 5.62 -30.75
N GLU A 239 11.02 5.28 -29.53
CA GLU A 239 11.37 6.24 -28.47
C GLU A 239 12.86 6.62 -28.59
N LYS A 240 13.15 7.84 -29.01
CA LYS A 240 14.52 8.32 -29.25
C LYS A 240 15.27 8.72 -27.97
N ASN A 241 14.56 8.99 -26.89
CA ASN A 241 15.13 9.44 -25.60
C ASN A 241 15.46 8.29 -24.64
N ILE A 242 15.25 7.03 -25.05
CA ILE A 242 15.60 5.85 -24.28
C ILE A 242 16.93 5.30 -24.81
N LYS A 243 17.92 5.23 -23.93
CA LYS A 243 19.21 4.56 -24.19
C LYS A 243 19.20 3.21 -23.47
N TRP A 244 19.27 2.13 -24.23
CA TRP A 244 19.24 0.78 -23.69
C TRP A 244 20.64 0.20 -23.58
N PHE A 245 21.07 -0.11 -22.37
CA PHE A 245 22.37 -0.70 -22.06
C PHE A 245 22.26 -2.17 -21.70
N GLY A 246 23.22 -2.97 -22.14
CA GLY A 246 23.31 -4.39 -21.78
C GLY A 246 24.57 -5.03 -22.31
N SER A 247 24.79 -6.30 -21.93
CA SER A 247 25.90 -7.11 -22.48
C SER A 247 25.43 -7.86 -23.74
N LEU A 248 26.41 -8.34 -24.52
CA LEU A 248 26.16 -9.22 -25.65
C LEU A 248 26.37 -10.68 -25.20
N ILE A 249 25.45 -11.57 -25.57
CA ILE A 249 25.59 -13.00 -25.34
C ILE A 249 26.78 -13.49 -26.15
N ASN A 250 27.67 -14.28 -25.54
CA ASN A 250 28.85 -14.85 -26.21
C ASN A 250 29.79 -13.79 -26.82
N ALA A 251 29.94 -12.62 -26.20
CA ALA A 251 30.82 -11.53 -26.71
C ALA A 251 32.27 -12.00 -27.00
N LYS A 252 32.77 -13.01 -26.29
CA LYS A 252 34.08 -13.62 -26.48
C LYS A 252 34.31 -14.28 -27.85
N ASN A 253 33.23 -14.56 -28.57
CA ASN A 253 33.32 -15.18 -29.91
C ASN A 253 33.63 -14.18 -31.06
N TYR A 254 33.69 -12.88 -30.74
CA TYR A 254 33.91 -11.82 -31.70
C TYR A 254 35.27 -11.13 -31.50
N THR A 255 35.92 -10.76 -32.59
CA THR A 255 37.16 -9.95 -32.58
C THR A 255 36.83 -8.50 -32.17
N LYS A 256 37.85 -7.70 -31.90
CA LYS A 256 37.66 -6.29 -31.56
C LYS A 256 37.00 -5.50 -32.68
N GLU A 257 37.43 -5.77 -33.90
CA GLU A 257 36.92 -5.13 -35.13
C GLU A 257 35.44 -5.50 -35.36
N GLU A 258 35.09 -6.78 -35.19
CA GLU A 258 33.72 -7.25 -35.28
C GLU A 258 32.83 -6.64 -34.17
N MET A 259 33.35 -6.50 -32.95
CA MET A 259 32.65 -5.83 -31.85
C MET A 259 32.39 -4.35 -32.11
N GLU A 260 33.31 -3.66 -32.81
CA GLU A 260 33.11 -2.27 -33.23
C GLU A 260 31.98 -2.14 -34.28
N GLU A 261 31.95 -3.05 -35.27
CA GLU A 261 30.86 -3.12 -36.23
C GLU A 261 29.51 -3.40 -35.57
N ILE A 262 29.44 -4.42 -34.74
CA ILE A 262 28.23 -4.77 -33.98
C ILE A 262 27.78 -3.57 -33.12
N SER A 263 28.73 -2.88 -32.48
CA SER A 263 28.42 -1.71 -31.65
C SER A 263 27.83 -0.55 -32.48
N LYS A 264 28.27 -0.35 -33.71
CA LYS A 264 27.67 0.65 -34.61
C LYS A 264 26.22 0.30 -34.94
N LEU A 265 25.96 -0.95 -35.34
CA LEU A 265 24.59 -1.43 -35.62
C LEU A 265 23.65 -1.30 -34.42
N LEU A 266 24.15 -1.57 -33.22
CA LEU A 266 23.37 -1.41 -31.97
C LEU A 266 23.08 0.07 -31.70
N LYS A 267 24.05 0.96 -31.90
CA LYS A 267 23.88 2.41 -31.65
C LYS A 267 22.81 3.03 -32.57
N GLU A 268 22.63 2.53 -33.80
CA GLU A 268 21.54 2.95 -34.69
C GLU A 268 20.16 2.68 -34.10
N LYS A 269 20.07 1.71 -33.16
CA LYS A 269 18.86 1.35 -32.44
C LYS A 269 18.81 1.93 -30.99
N ASN A 270 19.65 2.93 -30.66
CA ASN A 270 19.84 3.48 -29.33
C ASN A 270 20.24 2.44 -28.26
N MET A 271 20.99 1.42 -28.67
CA MET A 271 21.51 0.38 -27.80
C MET A 271 23.01 0.50 -27.62
N TYR A 272 23.45 0.24 -26.40
CA TYR A 272 24.83 0.46 -25.97
C TYR A 272 25.33 -0.76 -25.22
N LEU A 273 26.56 -1.19 -25.52
CA LEU A 273 27.20 -2.28 -24.79
C LEU A 273 27.83 -1.78 -23.48
N PHE A 274 27.72 -2.60 -22.45
CA PHE A 274 28.58 -2.41 -21.28
C PHE A 274 30.02 -2.79 -21.65
N ASN A 275 30.97 -1.97 -21.21
CA ASN A 275 32.42 -2.29 -21.35
C ASN A 275 32.85 -3.21 -20.21
N ILE A 276 32.68 -4.50 -20.40
CA ILE A 276 32.91 -5.54 -19.38
C ILE A 276 33.82 -6.62 -19.96
N ASP A 277 34.80 -7.03 -19.14
CA ASP A 277 35.64 -8.20 -19.44
C ASP A 277 34.80 -9.48 -19.50
N SER A 278 35.10 -10.36 -20.44
CA SER A 278 34.36 -11.59 -20.68
C SER A 278 34.40 -12.55 -19.48
N ASP A 279 35.52 -12.64 -18.77
CA ASP A 279 35.67 -13.49 -17.59
C ASP A 279 34.81 -12.99 -16.43
N ILE A 280 34.75 -11.66 -16.26
CA ILE A 280 33.87 -11.03 -15.26
C ILE A 280 32.41 -11.30 -15.59
N TYR A 281 32.04 -11.21 -16.86
CA TYR A 281 30.68 -11.52 -17.33
C TYR A 281 30.33 -12.98 -17.08
N ASP A 282 31.20 -13.92 -17.49
CA ASP A 282 30.95 -15.36 -17.35
C ASP A 282 30.84 -15.79 -15.87
N LYS A 283 31.76 -15.32 -15.00
CA LYS A 283 31.69 -15.57 -13.55
C LYS A 283 30.42 -14.99 -12.92
N THR A 284 30.03 -13.79 -13.35
CA THR A 284 28.77 -13.18 -12.89
C THR A 284 27.56 -14.02 -13.32
N LYS A 285 27.53 -14.47 -14.58
CA LYS A 285 26.46 -15.33 -15.10
C LYS A 285 26.36 -16.65 -14.32
N ILE A 286 27.50 -17.30 -14.02
CA ILE A 286 27.57 -18.53 -13.21
C ILE A 286 26.99 -18.28 -11.82
N LEU A 287 27.40 -17.21 -11.12
CA LEU A 287 26.87 -16.86 -9.80
C LEU A 287 25.34 -16.76 -9.79
N PHE A 288 24.77 -16.13 -10.81
CA PHE A 288 23.33 -15.98 -10.91
C PHE A 288 22.63 -17.27 -11.27
N SER A 289 23.09 -18.00 -12.30
CA SER A 289 22.44 -19.22 -12.79
C SER A 289 22.54 -20.39 -11.83
N GLU A 290 23.62 -20.51 -11.07
CA GLU A 290 23.85 -21.65 -10.18
C GLU A 290 23.43 -21.42 -8.74
N ILE A 291 23.40 -20.15 -8.27
CA ILE A 291 23.09 -19.86 -6.87
C ILE A 291 21.83 -19.01 -6.72
N LEU A 292 21.80 -17.79 -7.29
CA LEU A 292 20.73 -16.84 -6.99
C LEU A 292 19.40 -17.24 -7.64
N GLU A 293 19.41 -17.63 -8.91
CA GLU A 293 18.20 -18.06 -9.63
C GLU A 293 17.58 -19.31 -9.03
N PRO A 294 18.32 -20.40 -8.72
CA PRO A 294 17.77 -21.57 -8.05
C PRO A 294 17.12 -21.24 -6.72
N LEU A 295 17.80 -20.48 -5.87
CA LEU A 295 17.25 -20.09 -4.57
C LEU A 295 15.96 -19.27 -4.71
N CYS A 296 15.89 -18.36 -5.69
CA CYS A 296 14.67 -17.62 -5.97
C CYS A 296 13.51 -18.50 -6.45
N HIS A 297 13.80 -19.61 -7.12
CA HIS A 297 12.79 -20.59 -7.53
C HIS A 297 12.57 -21.73 -6.53
N TYR A 298 13.10 -21.62 -5.30
CA TYR A 298 12.98 -22.63 -4.25
C TYR A 298 13.55 -24.01 -4.67
N ILE A 299 14.61 -23.98 -5.49
CA ILE A 299 15.31 -25.18 -5.93
C ILE A 299 16.50 -25.41 -4.99
N THR A 300 16.70 -26.65 -4.60
CA THR A 300 17.90 -27.07 -3.85
C THR A 300 19.12 -26.98 -4.75
N LEU A 301 20.22 -26.46 -4.20
CA LEU A 301 21.49 -26.45 -4.90
C LEU A 301 21.96 -27.90 -5.12
N ASP A 302 22.39 -28.20 -6.32
CA ASP A 302 23.00 -29.52 -6.69
C ASP A 302 24.49 -29.53 -6.40
N GLU A 303 25.17 -30.64 -6.72
CA GLU A 303 26.60 -30.80 -6.47
C GLU A 303 27.44 -29.78 -7.22
N ASN A 304 27.08 -29.44 -8.47
CA ASN A 304 27.80 -28.44 -9.26
C ASN A 304 27.65 -27.02 -8.65
N SER A 305 26.46 -26.72 -8.17
CA SER A 305 26.17 -25.44 -7.51
C SER A 305 26.89 -25.32 -6.15
N MET A 306 27.25 -26.46 -5.51
CA MET A 306 27.97 -26.43 -4.24
C MET A 306 29.42 -25.93 -4.41
N ASP A 307 30.09 -26.24 -5.51
CA ASP A 307 31.43 -25.73 -5.78
C ASP A 307 31.43 -24.21 -5.95
N THR A 308 30.46 -23.68 -6.68
CA THR A 308 30.26 -22.23 -6.81
C THR A 308 29.87 -21.59 -5.47
N TYR A 309 29.09 -22.29 -4.65
CA TYR A 309 28.70 -21.80 -3.33
C TYR A 309 29.87 -21.73 -2.35
N VAL A 310 30.75 -22.71 -2.35
CA VAL A 310 31.98 -22.71 -1.53
C VAL A 310 32.90 -21.55 -1.92
N ASN A 311 33.00 -21.24 -3.21
CA ASN A 311 33.79 -20.13 -3.74
C ASN A 311 33.00 -18.82 -3.89
N PHE A 312 31.86 -18.70 -3.23
CA PHE A 312 30.93 -17.55 -3.36
C PHE A 312 31.65 -16.21 -3.23
N SER A 313 32.59 -16.05 -2.32
CA SER A 313 33.30 -14.78 -2.08
C SER A 313 34.09 -14.31 -3.30
N GLU A 314 34.65 -15.24 -4.10
CA GLU A 314 35.36 -14.90 -5.33
C GLU A 314 34.36 -14.44 -6.40
N TYR A 315 33.31 -15.21 -6.66
CA TYR A 315 32.27 -14.84 -7.62
C TYR A 315 31.57 -13.54 -7.25
N TRP A 316 31.36 -13.30 -5.96
CA TRP A 316 30.77 -12.05 -5.45
C TRP A 316 31.68 -10.83 -5.68
N LYS A 317 32.99 -11.01 -5.58
CA LYS A 317 33.99 -9.97 -5.90
C LYS A 317 33.94 -9.63 -7.38
N GLU A 318 33.86 -10.62 -8.25
CA GLU A 318 33.74 -10.40 -9.70
C GLU A 318 32.43 -9.74 -10.07
N TYR A 319 31.33 -10.10 -9.41
CA TYR A 319 30.05 -9.42 -9.58
C TYR A 319 30.12 -7.92 -9.19
N LYS A 320 30.85 -7.57 -8.13
CA LYS A 320 31.08 -6.16 -7.79
C LYS A 320 31.83 -5.42 -8.89
N LYS A 321 32.84 -6.06 -9.50
CA LYS A 321 33.55 -5.49 -10.65
C LYS A 321 32.65 -5.35 -11.87
N TYR A 322 31.76 -6.34 -12.10
CA TYR A 322 30.73 -6.25 -13.13
C TYR A 322 29.88 -4.99 -12.96
N ILE A 323 29.34 -4.77 -11.77
CA ILE A 323 28.51 -3.58 -11.50
C ILE A 323 29.32 -2.28 -11.59
N ASP A 324 30.59 -2.29 -11.17
CA ASP A 324 31.46 -1.12 -11.32
C ASP A 324 31.69 -0.76 -12.80
N SER A 325 31.86 -1.76 -13.65
CA SER A 325 31.99 -1.60 -15.12
C SER A 325 30.69 -1.11 -15.75
N VAL A 326 29.54 -1.61 -15.29
CA VAL A 326 28.21 -1.09 -15.69
C VAL A 326 28.10 0.40 -15.33
N CYS A 327 28.46 0.81 -14.10
CA CYS A 327 28.45 2.21 -13.69
C CYS A 327 29.36 3.07 -14.59
N ASN A 328 30.57 2.61 -14.89
CA ASN A 328 31.52 3.31 -15.78
C ASN A 328 30.96 3.48 -17.19
N SER A 329 30.21 2.48 -17.69
CA SER A 329 29.62 2.51 -19.04
C SER A 329 28.50 3.53 -19.18
N ILE A 330 27.73 3.79 -18.11
CA ILE A 330 26.56 4.69 -18.17
C ILE A 330 26.87 6.13 -17.75
N LEU A 331 27.86 6.35 -16.85
CA LEU A 331 28.18 7.67 -16.31
C LEU A 331 28.41 8.73 -17.39
N PRO A 332 29.10 8.48 -18.51
CA PRO A 332 29.32 9.46 -19.57
C PRO A 332 28.04 9.93 -20.27
N PHE A 333 26.95 9.18 -20.14
CA PHE A 333 25.68 9.48 -20.78
C PHE A 333 24.72 10.26 -19.88
N ILE A 334 25.11 10.55 -18.65
CA ILE A 334 24.29 11.28 -17.68
C ILE A 334 24.59 12.77 -17.76
N SER A 335 23.57 13.56 -18.05
CA SER A 335 23.70 15.01 -18.18
C SER A 335 23.64 15.71 -16.81
N LYS A 336 24.53 16.70 -16.59
CA LYS A 336 24.44 17.58 -15.42
C LYS A 336 23.22 18.53 -15.46
N LYS A 337 22.67 18.78 -16.62
CA LYS A 337 21.60 19.78 -16.84
C LYS A 337 20.20 19.17 -16.96
N LYS A 338 20.09 17.88 -17.26
CA LYS A 338 18.82 17.19 -17.46
C LYS A 338 18.58 16.16 -16.37
N LYS A 339 17.30 15.95 -16.03
CA LYS A 339 16.91 14.83 -15.16
C LYS A 339 17.11 13.53 -15.90
N THR A 340 17.77 12.57 -15.26
CA THR A 340 18.02 11.24 -15.81
C THR A 340 17.28 10.19 -14.99
N ILE A 341 16.51 9.35 -15.67
CA ILE A 341 15.85 8.20 -15.09
C ILE A 341 16.68 6.97 -15.40
N ILE A 342 17.15 6.25 -14.37
CA ILE A 342 17.82 4.97 -14.52
C ILE A 342 16.83 3.87 -14.20
N PHE A 343 16.49 3.06 -15.19
CA PHE A 343 15.60 1.94 -15.04
C PHE A 343 16.39 0.63 -15.16
N LEU A 344 16.50 -0.08 -14.04
CA LEU A 344 17.22 -1.34 -13.92
C LEU A 344 16.25 -2.51 -14.02
N HIS A 345 16.58 -3.49 -14.84
CA HIS A 345 15.78 -4.71 -14.99
C HIS A 345 16.44 -5.89 -14.33
N ASP A 346 15.69 -6.47 -13.38
CA ASP A 346 15.93 -7.74 -12.73
C ASP A 346 17.10 -7.79 -11.75
N TYR A 347 17.27 -8.94 -11.13
CA TYR A 347 18.14 -9.24 -10.00
C TYR A 347 19.63 -9.07 -10.29
N TYR A 348 20.04 -9.00 -11.54
CA TYR A 348 21.42 -8.74 -11.95
C TYR A 348 21.98 -7.40 -11.45
N PHE A 349 21.12 -6.46 -11.07
CA PHE A 349 21.50 -5.12 -10.64
C PHE A 349 21.30 -4.86 -9.14
N TYR A 350 21.24 -5.91 -8.31
CA TYR A 350 21.01 -5.75 -6.88
C TYR A 350 22.00 -4.82 -6.18
N LEU A 351 23.28 -4.82 -6.56
CA LEU A 351 24.30 -3.95 -5.95
C LEU A 351 24.49 -2.62 -6.67
N PHE A 352 23.84 -2.42 -7.81
CA PHE A 352 24.01 -1.20 -8.60
C PHE A 352 23.74 0.08 -7.79
N PRO A 353 22.64 0.21 -7.03
CA PRO A 353 22.35 1.44 -6.31
C PRO A 353 23.46 1.86 -5.35
N THR A 354 24.00 0.90 -4.60
CA THR A 354 25.09 1.20 -3.66
C THR A 354 26.39 1.59 -4.36
N ILE A 355 26.82 0.81 -5.35
CA ILE A 355 28.10 1.05 -6.04
C ILE A 355 28.03 2.36 -6.81
N PHE A 356 26.92 2.63 -7.49
CA PHE A 356 26.71 3.86 -8.25
C PHE A 356 26.71 5.10 -7.35
N ILE A 357 25.95 5.10 -6.26
CA ILE A 357 25.90 6.23 -5.32
C ILE A 357 27.27 6.47 -4.69
N ASN A 358 27.96 5.42 -4.26
CA ASN A 358 29.31 5.56 -3.70
C ASN A 358 30.26 6.16 -4.72
N LYS A 359 30.25 5.67 -5.95
CA LYS A 359 31.11 6.19 -7.04
C LYS A 359 30.86 7.66 -7.31
N CYS A 360 29.59 8.09 -7.33
CA CYS A 360 29.26 9.50 -7.49
C CYS A 360 29.70 10.34 -6.28
N ASN A 361 29.56 9.83 -5.06
CA ASN A 361 30.00 10.56 -3.86
C ASN A 361 31.52 10.75 -3.74
N TYR A 362 32.29 9.80 -4.23
CA TYR A 362 33.76 9.89 -4.21
C TYR A 362 34.34 10.78 -5.31
N SER A 363 33.57 11.18 -6.31
CA SER A 363 33.99 12.04 -7.40
C SER A 363 33.32 13.41 -7.32
N LYS A 364 34.10 14.46 -7.16
CA LYS A 364 33.60 15.86 -7.20
C LYS A 364 32.86 16.16 -8.49
N GLU A 365 33.24 15.53 -9.59
CA GLU A 365 32.59 15.70 -10.89
C GLU A 365 31.16 15.15 -10.91
N TYR A 366 30.91 14.00 -10.24
CA TYR A 366 29.66 13.29 -10.29
C TYR A 366 28.75 13.56 -9.08
N GLN A 367 29.22 14.23 -8.05
CA GLN A 367 28.43 14.52 -6.86
C GLN A 367 27.21 15.40 -7.17
N GLU A 368 27.36 16.37 -8.06
CA GLU A 368 26.26 17.24 -8.51
C GLU A 368 25.18 16.50 -9.30
N ILE A 369 25.54 15.38 -9.95
CA ILE A 369 24.64 14.62 -10.79
C ILE A 369 23.59 13.88 -9.95
N LEU A 370 23.93 13.44 -8.73
CA LEU A 370 23.04 12.64 -7.87
C LEU A 370 21.68 13.30 -7.61
N SER A 371 21.64 14.63 -7.48
CA SER A 371 20.38 15.36 -7.28
C SER A 371 19.44 15.26 -8.48
N ASN A 372 19.97 15.00 -9.68
CA ASN A 372 19.22 14.94 -10.93
C ASN A 372 18.87 13.51 -11.38
N ILE A 373 19.28 12.49 -10.61
CA ILE A 373 19.05 11.08 -10.96
C ILE A 373 17.89 10.50 -10.16
N SER A 374 17.04 9.74 -10.83
CA SER A 374 16.05 8.88 -10.22
C SER A 374 16.27 7.44 -10.65
N MET A 375 16.36 6.51 -9.69
CA MET A 375 16.61 5.09 -9.96
C MET A 375 15.40 4.24 -9.58
N GLY A 376 15.02 3.33 -10.46
CA GLY A 376 14.07 2.27 -10.17
C GLY A 376 14.60 0.92 -10.62
N LEU A 377 14.34 -0.10 -9.81
CA LEU A 377 14.66 -1.48 -10.14
C LEU A 377 13.37 -2.30 -10.16
N TYR A 378 13.14 -3.03 -11.26
CA TYR A 378 12.04 -3.97 -11.35
C TYR A 378 12.55 -5.41 -11.30
N ILE A 379 12.08 -6.18 -10.32
CA ILE A 379 12.51 -7.56 -10.07
C ILE A 379 11.51 -8.50 -10.74
N HIS A 380 11.95 -9.15 -11.83
CA HIS A 380 11.12 -10.07 -12.60
C HIS A 380 11.13 -11.50 -12.03
N ILE A 381 12.18 -11.88 -11.32
CA ILE A 381 12.26 -13.17 -10.64
C ILE A 381 11.43 -13.19 -9.35
N SER A 382 11.11 -14.37 -8.87
CA SER A 382 10.46 -14.53 -7.55
C SER A 382 11.38 -14.06 -6.44
N PHE A 383 10.90 -13.16 -5.56
CA PHE A 383 11.65 -12.83 -4.35
C PHE A 383 11.33 -13.88 -3.28
N PRO A 384 12.34 -14.65 -2.83
CA PRO A 384 12.09 -15.80 -1.97
C PRO A 384 11.76 -15.40 -0.53
N SER A 385 11.25 -16.34 0.25
CA SER A 385 11.01 -16.15 1.68
C SER A 385 12.31 -15.86 2.44
N HIS A 386 12.17 -15.30 3.64
CA HIS A 386 13.31 -14.99 4.50
C HIS A 386 14.22 -16.20 4.75
N GLU A 387 13.64 -17.38 4.95
CA GLU A 387 14.35 -18.61 5.25
C GLU A 387 15.25 -19.04 4.10
N ILE A 388 14.81 -18.84 2.87
CA ILE A 388 15.60 -19.14 1.66
C ILE A 388 16.62 -18.02 1.42
N PHE A 389 16.18 -16.75 1.48
CA PHE A 389 17.07 -15.60 1.24
C PHE A 389 18.24 -15.56 2.23
N LYS A 390 18.02 -16.02 3.46
CA LYS A 390 19.04 -16.12 4.51
C LYS A 390 20.24 -17.02 4.11
N ARG A 391 20.07 -17.93 3.15
CA ARG A 391 21.15 -18.79 2.64
C ARG A 391 22.16 -18.03 1.79
N ILE A 392 21.82 -16.84 1.29
CA ILE A 392 22.74 -16.01 0.50
C ILE A 392 23.74 -15.33 1.48
N PRO A 393 25.05 -15.54 1.34
CA PRO A 393 26.04 -14.97 2.26
C PRO A 393 26.01 -13.44 2.34
N SER A 394 25.88 -12.75 1.21
CA SER A 394 25.87 -11.28 1.13
C SER A 394 24.46 -10.67 1.18
N ARG A 395 23.49 -11.31 1.82
CA ARG A 395 22.08 -10.93 1.89
C ARG A 395 21.82 -9.52 2.42
N GLU A 396 22.57 -9.10 3.44
CA GLU A 396 22.43 -7.77 4.05
C GLU A 396 22.88 -6.66 3.12
N GLU A 397 23.96 -6.90 2.37
CA GLU A 397 24.48 -5.99 1.35
C GLU A 397 23.46 -5.80 0.22
N ILE A 398 22.82 -6.89 -0.23
CA ILE A 398 21.75 -6.85 -1.24
C ILE A 398 20.60 -5.99 -0.76
N ILE A 399 20.04 -6.27 0.43
CA ILE A 399 18.88 -5.54 0.96
C ILE A 399 19.21 -4.06 1.17
N SER A 400 20.38 -3.75 1.76
CA SER A 400 20.83 -2.38 1.97
C SER A 400 20.97 -1.62 0.65
N SER A 401 21.39 -2.29 -0.42
CA SER A 401 21.50 -1.69 -1.74
C SER A 401 20.14 -1.44 -2.38
N LEU A 402 19.24 -2.41 -2.31
CA LEU A 402 17.90 -2.30 -2.91
C LEU A 402 17.12 -1.10 -2.35
N ILE A 403 17.20 -0.85 -1.06
CA ILE A 403 16.46 0.27 -0.42
C ILE A 403 16.99 1.64 -0.85
N LYS A 404 18.14 1.72 -1.48
CA LYS A 404 18.66 2.97 -2.06
C LYS A 404 18.01 3.32 -3.41
N CYS A 405 17.29 2.39 -4.04
CA CYS A 405 16.41 2.72 -5.16
C CYS A 405 15.22 3.54 -4.67
N GLN A 406 14.79 4.53 -5.45
CA GLN A 406 13.57 5.26 -5.15
C GLN A 406 12.32 4.42 -5.38
N VAL A 407 12.35 3.51 -6.37
CA VAL A 407 11.23 2.60 -6.67
C VAL A 407 11.73 1.18 -6.83
N LEU A 408 11.08 0.23 -6.16
CA LEU A 408 11.26 -1.20 -6.35
C LEU A 408 9.97 -1.82 -6.88
N GLY A 409 10.06 -2.55 -7.99
CA GLY A 409 8.94 -3.21 -8.64
C GLY A 409 8.94 -4.72 -8.44
N PHE A 410 7.75 -5.29 -8.22
CA PHE A 410 7.51 -6.72 -8.10
C PHE A 410 6.25 -7.12 -8.89
N HIS A 411 6.18 -8.37 -9.36
CA HIS A 411 5.01 -8.87 -10.07
C HIS A 411 3.81 -9.13 -9.16
N THR A 412 4.07 -9.64 -7.95
CA THR A 412 3.03 -10.05 -7.01
C THR A 412 3.23 -9.43 -5.64
N PHE A 413 2.14 -9.33 -4.90
CA PHE A 413 2.16 -8.87 -3.52
C PHE A 413 2.98 -9.80 -2.61
N ASP A 414 2.95 -11.12 -2.87
CA ASP A 414 3.70 -12.09 -2.09
C ASP A 414 5.21 -11.86 -2.17
N HIS A 415 5.74 -11.52 -3.36
CA HIS A 415 7.16 -11.21 -3.51
C HIS A 415 7.55 -9.92 -2.81
N SER A 416 6.71 -8.89 -2.90
CA SER A 416 6.93 -7.64 -2.16
C SER A 416 6.87 -7.85 -0.64
N ARG A 417 5.93 -8.67 -0.17
CA ARG A 417 5.82 -9.06 1.25
C ARG A 417 7.05 -9.82 1.73
N ASN A 418 7.55 -10.77 0.92
CA ASN A 418 8.77 -11.51 1.24
C ASN A 418 9.97 -10.56 1.35
N PHE A 419 10.13 -9.62 0.40
CA PHE A 419 11.16 -8.60 0.47
C PHE A 419 11.06 -7.77 1.76
N LEU A 420 9.87 -7.27 2.09
CA LEU A 420 9.65 -6.45 3.28
C LEU A 420 9.92 -7.21 4.58
N LYS A 421 9.40 -8.45 4.69
CA LYS A 421 9.66 -9.33 5.85
C LYS A 421 11.15 -9.60 6.02
N THR A 422 11.83 -9.91 4.92
CA THR A 422 13.28 -10.18 4.91
C THR A 422 14.07 -8.94 5.31
N SER A 423 13.74 -7.79 4.74
CA SER A 423 14.38 -6.51 5.04
C SER A 423 14.19 -6.10 6.51
N LYS A 424 12.99 -6.31 7.06
CA LYS A 424 12.73 -6.04 8.48
C LYS A 424 13.54 -6.94 9.41
N ARG A 425 13.63 -8.25 9.09
CA ARG A 425 14.34 -9.22 9.93
C ARG A 425 15.87 -9.06 9.87
N LEU A 426 16.42 -8.71 8.71
CA LEU A 426 17.87 -8.56 8.54
C LEU A 426 18.40 -7.21 8.98
N LEU A 427 17.72 -6.13 8.64
CA LEU A 427 18.22 -4.76 8.84
C LEU A 427 17.31 -3.88 9.72
N GLY A 428 16.19 -4.41 10.22
CA GLY A 428 15.26 -3.60 11.00
C GLY A 428 14.54 -2.53 10.17
N VAL A 429 14.37 -2.75 8.87
CA VAL A 429 13.70 -1.81 7.96
C VAL A 429 12.27 -1.57 8.39
N ASN A 430 11.88 -0.32 8.51
CA ASN A 430 10.50 0.08 8.74
C ASN A 430 9.77 0.17 7.40
N PHE A 431 8.52 -0.28 7.36
CA PHE A 431 7.69 -0.15 6.18
C PHE A 431 6.30 0.34 6.54
N VAL A 432 5.69 1.04 5.60
CA VAL A 432 4.40 1.69 5.75
C VAL A 432 3.58 1.41 4.50
N SER A 433 2.28 1.20 4.67
CA SER A 433 1.36 0.97 3.55
C SER A 433 0.76 2.30 3.09
N THR A 434 0.63 2.49 1.78
CA THR A 434 -0.04 3.66 1.20
C THR A 434 -1.54 3.42 1.02
N ILE A 435 -2.33 4.48 0.87
CA ILE A 435 -3.78 4.42 0.60
C ILE A 435 -4.12 3.59 -0.65
N HIS A 436 -3.20 3.58 -1.61
CA HIS A 436 -3.39 2.85 -2.87
C HIS A 436 -2.90 1.40 -2.82
N GLY A 437 -2.55 0.88 -1.63
CA GLY A 437 -1.97 -0.44 -1.45
C GLY A 437 -0.48 -0.51 -1.79
N ASP A 438 0.16 0.61 -2.10
CA ASP A 438 1.60 0.67 -2.31
C ASP A 438 2.32 0.67 -0.97
N LEU A 439 3.48 0.06 -0.92
CA LEU A 439 4.30 -0.04 0.27
C LEU A 439 5.55 0.81 0.11
N ALA A 440 6.01 1.43 1.19
CA ALA A 440 7.28 2.14 1.24
C ALA A 440 8.19 1.52 2.31
N ALA A 441 9.43 1.22 1.95
CA ALA A 441 10.45 0.70 2.85
C ALA A 441 11.40 1.84 3.25
N ASN A 442 11.54 2.06 4.56
CA ASN A 442 12.38 3.12 5.11
C ASN A 442 13.54 2.52 5.90
N TYR A 443 14.77 2.87 5.52
CA TYR A 443 15.97 2.44 6.22
C TYR A 443 17.01 3.55 6.21
N LEU A 444 17.45 3.97 7.40
CA LEU A 444 18.31 5.14 7.57
C LEU A 444 17.67 6.38 6.91
N GLU A 445 18.36 7.00 5.96
CA GLU A 445 17.90 8.18 5.23
C GLU A 445 17.24 7.83 3.88
N ASN A 446 17.12 6.54 3.54
CA ASN A 446 16.60 6.10 2.26
C ASN A 446 15.16 5.61 2.37
N THR A 447 14.35 5.94 1.37
CA THR A 447 12.97 5.49 1.22
C THR A 447 12.78 4.89 -0.17
N ALA A 448 12.41 3.61 -0.22
CA ALA A 448 12.07 2.93 -1.45
C ALA A 448 10.56 2.71 -1.54
N LEU A 449 9.92 3.22 -2.58
CA LEU A 449 8.52 2.94 -2.89
C LEU A 449 8.43 1.54 -3.52
N ILE A 450 7.54 0.71 -2.99
CA ILE A 450 7.30 -0.63 -3.48
C ILE A 450 6.12 -0.63 -4.44
N ARG A 451 6.34 -1.04 -5.66
CA ARG A 451 5.31 -1.20 -6.69
C ARG A 451 5.02 -2.66 -6.97
N VAL A 452 3.74 -3.01 -6.95
CA VAL A 452 3.29 -4.35 -7.32
C VAL A 452 2.41 -4.23 -8.55
N LYS A 453 2.91 -4.70 -9.67
CA LYS A 453 2.19 -4.69 -10.96
C LYS A 453 2.55 -5.91 -11.78
N ASN A 454 1.54 -6.60 -12.28
CA ASN A 454 1.76 -7.65 -13.27
C ASN A 454 2.10 -7.05 -14.64
N VAL A 455 2.89 -7.77 -15.39
CA VAL A 455 3.25 -7.43 -16.78
C VAL A 455 2.56 -8.43 -17.70
N THR A 456 1.74 -7.99 -18.62
CA THR A 456 1.08 -8.86 -19.58
C THR A 456 1.52 -8.53 -21.00
N PRO A 457 1.44 -9.49 -21.93
CA PRO A 457 1.83 -9.26 -23.30
C PRO A 457 1.08 -8.10 -23.95
N GLU A 458 1.71 -7.42 -24.91
CA GLU A 458 1.06 -6.38 -25.70
C GLU A 458 0.20 -7.01 -26.81
N ILE A 459 -1.11 -6.84 -26.70
CA ILE A 459 -2.09 -7.49 -27.60
C ILE A 459 -1.90 -7.06 -29.06
N SER A 460 -1.55 -5.80 -29.30
CA SER A 460 -1.31 -5.28 -30.64
C SER A 460 -0.17 -6.01 -31.35
N ILE A 461 0.90 -6.33 -30.63
CA ILE A 461 2.06 -7.05 -31.16
C ILE A 461 1.70 -8.52 -31.45
N ILE A 462 0.91 -9.16 -30.59
CA ILE A 462 0.43 -10.54 -30.86
C ILE A 462 -0.42 -10.56 -32.14
N LYS A 463 -1.30 -9.56 -32.35
CA LYS A 463 -2.09 -9.43 -33.58
C LYS A 463 -1.24 -9.25 -34.85
N GLU A 464 -0.09 -8.57 -34.76
CA GLU A 464 0.84 -8.47 -35.87
C GLU A 464 1.47 -9.83 -36.21
N TYR A 465 1.94 -10.56 -35.17
CA TYR A 465 2.55 -11.88 -35.34
C TYR A 465 1.59 -12.95 -35.90
N GLN A 466 0.29 -12.83 -35.65
CA GLN A 466 -0.70 -13.72 -36.29
C GLN A 466 -0.70 -13.62 -37.83
N LYS A 467 -0.22 -12.53 -38.40
CA LYS A 467 -0.11 -12.32 -39.84
C LYS A 467 1.25 -12.73 -40.41
N ASP A 468 2.19 -13.11 -39.57
CA ASP A 468 3.53 -13.52 -39.94
C ASP A 468 3.46 -14.85 -40.73
N PRO A 469 4.09 -14.98 -41.88
CA PRO A 469 4.11 -16.23 -42.66
C PRO A 469 4.62 -17.45 -41.88
N LEU A 470 5.63 -17.26 -41.05
CA LEU A 470 6.18 -18.32 -40.21
C LEU A 470 5.15 -18.80 -39.17
N PHE A 471 4.40 -17.84 -38.57
CA PHE A 471 3.33 -18.18 -37.65
C PHE A 471 2.26 -19.03 -38.34
N ILE A 472 1.78 -18.59 -39.50
CA ILE A 472 0.73 -19.28 -40.26
C ILE A 472 1.19 -20.66 -40.68
N GLN A 473 2.41 -20.78 -41.16
CA GLN A 473 3.00 -22.08 -41.54
C GLN A 473 3.03 -23.04 -40.36
N LYS A 474 3.59 -22.60 -39.24
CA LYS A 474 3.71 -23.47 -38.04
C LYS A 474 2.36 -23.82 -37.41
N TYR A 475 1.43 -22.89 -37.35
CA TYR A 475 0.08 -23.13 -36.92
C TYR A 475 -0.59 -24.22 -37.76
N ASN A 476 -0.51 -24.13 -39.09
CA ASN A 476 -1.09 -25.12 -40.00
C ASN A 476 -0.36 -26.46 -39.93
N GLU A 477 0.96 -26.49 -39.79
CA GLU A 477 1.74 -27.71 -39.62
C GLU A 477 1.26 -28.49 -38.40
N ILE A 478 1.07 -27.82 -37.24
CA ILE A 478 0.68 -28.45 -35.98
C ILE A 478 -0.79 -28.88 -36.01
N THR A 479 -1.68 -28.04 -36.52
CA THR A 479 -3.10 -28.35 -36.60
C THR A 479 -3.38 -29.50 -37.60
N ASN A 480 -2.63 -29.61 -38.67
CA ASN A 480 -2.73 -30.70 -39.64
C ASN A 480 -2.14 -31.99 -39.08
N LYS A 481 -0.99 -31.94 -38.38
CA LYS A 481 -0.36 -33.12 -37.77
C LYS A 481 -1.25 -33.78 -36.75
N TYR A 482 -1.95 -33.00 -35.94
CA TYR A 482 -2.82 -33.49 -34.85
C TYR A 482 -4.31 -33.26 -35.17
N LYS A 483 -4.68 -33.34 -36.45
CA LYS A 483 -6.09 -33.27 -36.87
C LYS A 483 -6.87 -34.34 -36.10
N ASP A 484 -8.03 -33.97 -35.62
CA ASP A 484 -8.93 -34.83 -34.85
C ASP A 484 -8.47 -35.21 -33.42
N LYS A 485 -7.34 -34.61 -32.94
CA LYS A 485 -6.88 -34.79 -31.56
C LYS A 485 -6.97 -33.50 -30.75
N THR A 486 -7.31 -33.62 -29.49
CA THR A 486 -7.22 -32.53 -28.51
C THR A 486 -5.76 -32.35 -28.07
N ILE A 487 -5.16 -31.21 -28.35
CA ILE A 487 -3.76 -30.91 -28.05
C ILE A 487 -3.65 -30.33 -26.63
N PHE A 488 -3.03 -31.07 -25.72
CA PHE A 488 -2.51 -30.56 -24.46
C PHE A 488 -1.07 -30.12 -24.71
N LEU A 489 -0.70 -28.90 -24.36
CA LEU A 489 0.63 -28.33 -24.57
C LEU A 489 1.29 -27.98 -23.26
N ALA A 490 2.51 -28.41 -23.03
CA ALA A 490 3.40 -27.91 -21.99
C ALA A 490 4.69 -27.37 -22.61
N MET A 491 5.16 -26.24 -22.11
CA MET A 491 6.46 -25.68 -22.49
C MET A 491 7.25 -25.43 -21.20
N ASP A 492 8.29 -26.21 -20.98
CA ASP A 492 9.09 -26.17 -19.77
C ASP A 492 10.57 -25.98 -20.08
N HIS A 493 11.32 -25.59 -19.07
CA HIS A 493 12.78 -25.57 -19.12
C HIS A 493 13.31 -26.84 -18.47
N LEU A 494 14.37 -27.39 -19.01
CA LEU A 494 14.99 -28.62 -18.49
C LEU A 494 15.36 -28.50 -17.02
N TYR A 495 15.62 -27.30 -16.56
CA TYR A 495 15.91 -27.01 -15.17
C TYR A 495 14.77 -27.40 -14.19
N PHE A 496 13.52 -27.44 -14.65
CA PHE A 496 12.34 -27.83 -13.85
C PHE A 496 11.95 -29.29 -14.05
N THR A 497 12.91 -30.21 -14.10
CA THR A 497 12.70 -31.62 -14.42
C THR A 497 11.64 -32.30 -13.57
N ILE A 498 11.60 -32.00 -12.26
CA ILE A 498 10.63 -32.62 -11.35
C ILE A 498 9.19 -32.33 -11.75
N THR A 499 8.92 -31.11 -12.25
CA THR A 499 7.56 -30.74 -12.69
C THR A 499 7.18 -31.39 -14.01
N ILE A 500 8.15 -31.65 -14.89
CA ILE A 500 7.94 -32.42 -16.14
C ILE A 500 7.59 -33.87 -15.80
N LYS A 501 8.35 -34.50 -14.93
CA LYS A 501 8.07 -35.88 -14.45
C LYS A 501 6.66 -35.97 -13.85
N ASN A 502 6.27 -35.02 -13.00
CA ASN A 502 4.97 -35.04 -12.34
C ASN A 502 3.82 -34.93 -13.36
N LYS A 503 3.98 -34.09 -14.41
CA LYS A 503 3.03 -33.99 -15.50
C LYS A 503 2.89 -35.31 -16.26
N LEU A 504 3.99 -35.97 -16.57
CA LEU A 504 3.99 -37.26 -17.27
C LEU A 504 3.26 -38.32 -16.47
N VAL A 505 3.57 -38.44 -15.18
CA VAL A 505 2.91 -39.41 -14.28
C VAL A 505 1.42 -39.13 -14.17
N ALA A 506 1.06 -37.87 -14.01
CA ALA A 506 -0.36 -37.48 -13.96
C ALA A 506 -1.10 -37.72 -15.29
N TYR A 507 -0.43 -37.50 -16.41
CA TYR A 507 -0.96 -37.78 -17.73
C TYR A 507 -1.18 -39.27 -17.97
N LYS A 508 -0.21 -40.13 -17.56
CA LYS A 508 -0.37 -41.59 -17.58
C LYS A 508 -1.63 -42.01 -16.83
N ARG A 509 -1.85 -41.50 -15.60
CA ARG A 509 -3.05 -41.79 -14.79
C ARG A 509 -4.33 -41.24 -15.45
N PHE A 510 -4.25 -40.09 -16.11
CA PHE A 510 -5.38 -39.50 -16.84
C PHE A 510 -5.83 -40.40 -18.00
N LEU A 511 -4.90 -40.99 -18.77
CA LEU A 511 -5.21 -41.91 -19.83
C LEU A 511 -5.81 -43.20 -19.28
N SER A 512 -5.18 -43.80 -18.23
CA SER A 512 -5.67 -45.06 -17.60
C SER A 512 -7.09 -44.94 -17.02
N ALA A 513 -7.53 -43.76 -16.66
CA ALA A 513 -8.87 -43.56 -16.07
C ALA A 513 -10.01 -43.65 -17.10
N ASN A 514 -9.73 -43.64 -18.41
CA ASN A 514 -10.76 -43.71 -19.46
C ASN A 514 -10.13 -44.16 -20.79
N ALA A 515 -10.39 -45.36 -21.21
CA ALA A 515 -9.84 -46.05 -22.38
C ALA A 515 -10.18 -45.42 -23.74
N GLU A 516 -11.16 -44.49 -23.82
CA GLU A 516 -11.46 -43.76 -25.07
C GLU A 516 -10.61 -42.47 -25.25
N ARG A 517 -9.89 -42.04 -24.21
CA ARG A 517 -9.11 -40.77 -24.27
C ARG A 517 -7.82 -40.90 -25.09
N ASP A 518 -7.20 -42.06 -25.09
CA ASP A 518 -5.98 -42.36 -25.84
C ASP A 518 -6.13 -42.05 -27.34
N LYS A 519 -7.30 -42.29 -27.92
CA LYS A 519 -7.58 -42.01 -29.33
C LYS A 519 -7.84 -40.57 -29.67
N LYS A 520 -8.19 -39.74 -28.68
CA LYS A 520 -8.70 -38.38 -28.87
C LYS A 520 -7.77 -37.25 -28.36
N VAL A 521 -6.70 -37.59 -27.64
CA VAL A 521 -5.80 -36.60 -27.02
C VAL A 521 -4.35 -36.80 -27.43
N VAL A 522 -3.58 -35.73 -27.41
CA VAL A 522 -2.12 -35.79 -27.51
C VAL A 522 -1.50 -34.81 -26.53
N PHE A 523 -0.49 -35.21 -25.78
CA PHE A 523 0.27 -34.31 -24.94
C PHE A 523 1.60 -33.92 -25.60
N LEU A 524 1.65 -32.69 -26.09
CA LEU A 524 2.85 -32.11 -26.69
C LEU A 524 3.67 -31.41 -25.61
N ILE A 525 4.86 -31.90 -25.33
CA ILE A 525 5.77 -31.31 -24.33
C ILE A 525 7.01 -30.77 -25.04
N ILE A 526 7.22 -29.47 -24.94
CA ILE A 526 8.41 -28.81 -25.47
C ILE A 526 9.35 -28.49 -24.31
N ILE A 527 10.54 -29.03 -24.33
CA ILE A 527 11.57 -28.82 -23.33
C ILE A 527 12.65 -27.92 -23.93
N ARG A 528 12.91 -26.77 -23.30
CA ARG A 528 14.01 -25.88 -23.65
C ARG A 528 15.26 -26.26 -22.90
N ASN A 529 16.39 -26.35 -23.59
CA ASN A 529 17.70 -26.58 -23.01
C ASN A 529 18.63 -25.42 -23.37
N ASN A 530 19.04 -24.65 -22.38
CA ASN A 530 19.93 -23.49 -22.58
C ASN A 530 21.42 -23.87 -22.53
N SER A 531 21.76 -25.11 -22.24
CA SER A 531 23.16 -25.54 -22.20
C SER A 531 23.57 -26.07 -23.57
N ASN A 532 24.62 -25.50 -24.12
CA ASN A 532 25.37 -26.12 -25.22
C ASN A 532 26.05 -27.45 -24.78
N ASP A 533 25.89 -27.82 -23.54
CA ASP A 533 26.46 -29.03 -22.95
C ASP A 533 25.60 -30.22 -23.32
N LYS A 534 26.12 -31.00 -24.25
CA LYS A 534 25.59 -32.34 -24.62
C LYS A 534 25.89 -33.39 -23.56
N SER A 535 26.33 -33.03 -22.37
CA SER A 535 26.59 -33.96 -21.26
C SER A 535 25.31 -34.65 -20.83
N HIS A 536 25.42 -35.89 -20.52
CA HIS A 536 24.33 -36.76 -20.09
C HIS A 536 23.61 -36.19 -18.87
N ASN A 537 22.38 -35.79 -19.05
CA ASN A 537 21.58 -35.29 -17.96
C ASN A 537 20.69 -36.41 -17.42
N PRO A 538 20.96 -36.98 -16.25
CA PRO A 538 20.24 -38.15 -15.68
C PRO A 538 18.74 -37.87 -15.52
N ASN A 539 18.35 -36.63 -15.49
CA ASN A 539 16.96 -36.23 -15.45
C ASN A 539 16.21 -36.51 -16.76
N MET A 540 16.91 -36.46 -17.91
CA MET A 540 16.34 -36.82 -19.22
C MET A 540 16.05 -38.32 -19.33
N ASP A 541 16.88 -39.17 -18.75
CA ASP A 541 16.62 -40.61 -18.77
C ASP A 541 15.31 -40.96 -18.08
N THR A 542 15.00 -40.29 -16.97
CA THR A 542 13.72 -40.47 -16.28
C THR A 542 12.53 -40.02 -17.14
N ILE A 543 12.64 -38.85 -17.82
CA ILE A 543 11.62 -38.36 -18.74
C ILE A 543 11.41 -39.31 -19.89
N ASN A 544 12.51 -39.77 -20.54
CA ASN A 544 12.46 -40.70 -21.64
C ASN A 544 11.86 -42.06 -21.25
N LYS A 545 12.20 -42.57 -20.05
CA LYS A 545 11.66 -43.82 -19.51
C LYS A 545 10.13 -43.70 -19.35
N ILE A 546 9.63 -42.67 -18.67
CA ILE A 546 8.19 -42.50 -18.45
C ILE A 546 7.47 -42.28 -19.79
N THR A 547 8.07 -41.53 -20.70
CA THR A 547 7.50 -41.29 -22.05
C THR A 547 7.38 -42.61 -22.81
N LYS A 548 8.41 -43.48 -22.75
CA LYS A 548 8.36 -44.79 -23.35
C LYS A 548 7.25 -45.67 -22.74
N GLU A 549 7.15 -45.69 -21.41
CA GLU A 549 6.08 -46.45 -20.72
C GLU A 549 4.69 -46.02 -21.17
N ILE A 550 4.47 -44.70 -21.37
CA ILE A 550 3.18 -44.19 -21.86
C ILE A 550 2.91 -44.63 -23.31
N LYS A 551 3.91 -44.60 -24.17
CA LYS A 551 3.79 -45.04 -25.56
C LYS A 551 3.54 -46.55 -25.69
N ASP A 552 4.25 -47.32 -24.91
CA ASP A 552 4.10 -48.78 -24.88
C ASP A 552 2.70 -49.21 -24.41
N GLU A 553 2.09 -48.45 -23.51
CA GLU A 553 0.76 -48.78 -22.94
C GLU A 553 -0.41 -48.22 -23.72
N PHE A 554 -0.29 -47.00 -24.30
CA PHE A 554 -1.41 -46.26 -24.91
C PHE A 554 -1.22 -45.92 -26.39
N GLY A 555 -0.05 -46.23 -26.95
CA GLY A 555 0.30 -45.99 -28.36
C GLY A 555 1.21 -44.77 -28.55
N ASP A 556 1.86 -44.71 -29.72
CA ASP A 556 2.86 -43.67 -30.05
C ASP A 556 2.24 -42.27 -30.23
N ASP A 557 0.97 -42.20 -30.57
CA ASP A 557 0.27 -40.99 -30.95
C ASP A 557 -0.27 -40.15 -29.78
N VAL A 558 -0.17 -40.66 -28.53
CA VAL A 558 -0.75 -39.99 -27.36
C VAL A 558 0.18 -38.96 -26.74
N ILE A 559 1.47 -39.03 -27.02
CA ILE A 559 2.48 -38.13 -26.44
C ILE A 559 3.60 -37.82 -27.43
N ASP A 560 4.00 -36.56 -27.51
CA ASP A 560 5.14 -36.09 -28.27
C ASP A 560 6.01 -35.15 -27.42
N VAL A 561 7.22 -35.64 -27.05
CA VAL A 561 8.19 -34.86 -26.25
C VAL A 561 9.34 -34.43 -27.15
N LYS A 562 9.57 -33.12 -27.22
CA LYS A 562 10.61 -32.52 -28.05
C LYS A 562 11.54 -31.63 -27.25
N ILE A 563 12.84 -31.77 -27.48
CA ILE A 563 13.87 -30.87 -26.95
C ILE A 563 14.23 -29.93 -28.09
N MET A 564 13.83 -28.66 -27.99
CA MET A 564 14.10 -27.67 -29.03
C MET A 564 14.02 -26.26 -28.49
N GLU A 565 14.75 -25.36 -29.12
CA GLU A 565 14.54 -23.93 -28.96
C GLU A 565 13.51 -23.43 -29.97
N LEU A 566 12.63 -22.59 -29.51
CA LEU A 566 11.58 -21.97 -30.34
C LEU A 566 11.87 -20.48 -30.51
N SER A 567 11.71 -19.99 -31.71
CA SER A 567 11.58 -18.56 -31.91
C SER A 567 10.30 -18.06 -31.23
N TYR A 568 10.23 -16.76 -30.96
CA TYR A 568 9.04 -16.17 -30.34
C TYR A 568 7.78 -16.42 -31.18
N VAL A 569 7.88 -16.34 -32.49
CA VAL A 569 6.78 -16.56 -33.44
C VAL A 569 6.30 -18.02 -33.43
N GLU A 570 7.21 -18.99 -33.47
CA GLU A 570 6.87 -20.42 -33.38
C GLU A 570 6.20 -20.77 -32.06
N ARG A 571 6.66 -20.14 -30.96
CA ARG A 571 6.06 -20.31 -29.65
C ARG A 571 4.59 -19.83 -29.64
N LEU A 572 4.31 -18.65 -30.21
CA LEU A 572 2.95 -18.16 -30.33
C LEU A 572 2.08 -19.08 -31.20
N ALA A 573 2.61 -19.62 -32.30
CA ALA A 573 1.87 -20.56 -33.17
C ALA A 573 1.50 -21.86 -32.41
N LEU A 574 2.42 -22.42 -31.59
CA LEU A 574 2.15 -23.55 -30.71
C LEU A 574 1.04 -23.26 -29.70
N LEU A 575 1.10 -22.10 -29.04
CA LEU A 575 0.05 -21.69 -28.08
C LEU A 575 -1.30 -21.51 -28.76
N ALA A 576 -1.32 -20.97 -29.98
CA ALA A 576 -2.54 -20.80 -30.76
C ALA A 576 -3.17 -22.14 -31.17
N SER A 577 -2.36 -23.16 -31.51
CA SER A 577 -2.83 -24.48 -31.96
C SER A 577 -3.34 -25.36 -30.80
N ALA A 578 -2.81 -25.20 -29.58
CA ALA A 578 -3.17 -26.04 -28.44
C ALA A 578 -4.63 -25.80 -27.95
N ASN A 579 -5.31 -26.86 -27.50
CA ASN A 579 -6.63 -26.75 -26.86
C ASN A 579 -6.47 -26.53 -25.35
N CYS A 580 -5.49 -27.14 -24.72
CA CYS A 580 -5.18 -26.97 -23.31
C CYS A 580 -3.72 -26.61 -23.13
N TYR A 581 -3.44 -25.53 -22.35
CA TYR A 581 -2.09 -25.16 -21.96
C TYR A 581 -1.84 -25.54 -20.51
N VAL A 582 -0.77 -26.32 -20.27
CA VAL A 582 -0.42 -26.88 -18.96
C VAL A 582 0.87 -26.24 -18.45
N ARG A 583 0.75 -25.24 -17.55
CA ARG A 583 1.86 -24.51 -16.95
C ARG A 583 1.89 -24.72 -15.44
N THR A 584 2.50 -25.82 -14.99
CA THR A 584 2.52 -26.22 -13.57
C THR A 584 3.93 -26.13 -13.00
N THR A 585 4.49 -24.94 -12.99
CA THR A 585 5.82 -24.66 -12.42
C THR A 585 5.82 -24.72 -10.90
N LYS A 586 6.98 -25.06 -10.29
CA LYS A 586 7.15 -25.13 -8.84
C LYS A 586 6.97 -23.77 -8.16
N GLN A 587 7.67 -22.77 -8.66
CA GLN A 587 7.59 -21.39 -8.21
C GLN A 587 7.93 -20.47 -9.38
N GLU A 588 7.04 -19.58 -9.72
CA GLU A 588 7.21 -18.66 -10.82
C GLU A 588 6.57 -17.32 -10.45
N SER A 589 7.31 -16.22 -10.59
CA SER A 589 6.77 -14.89 -10.25
C SER A 589 5.71 -14.44 -11.25
N PHE A 590 5.89 -14.85 -12.51
CA PHE A 590 5.11 -14.36 -13.63
C PHE A 590 5.23 -15.30 -14.83
N SER A 591 4.15 -15.45 -15.59
CA SER A 591 4.13 -16.28 -16.79
C SER A 591 3.48 -15.55 -17.97
N MET A 592 4.31 -15.01 -18.87
CA MET A 592 3.79 -14.40 -20.10
C MET A 592 3.05 -15.41 -20.97
N SER A 593 3.53 -16.67 -21.02
CA SER A 593 2.96 -17.69 -21.89
C SER A 593 1.50 -18.02 -21.56
N VAL A 594 1.11 -17.93 -20.30
CA VAL A 594 -0.29 -18.12 -19.91
C VAL A 594 -1.18 -17.03 -20.48
N TYR A 595 -0.75 -15.77 -20.38
CA TYR A 595 -1.49 -14.65 -20.97
C TYR A 595 -1.48 -14.69 -22.49
N GLU A 596 -0.35 -15.04 -23.11
CA GLU A 596 -0.25 -15.22 -24.57
C GLU A 596 -1.26 -16.27 -25.06
N PHE A 597 -1.37 -17.40 -24.37
CA PHE A 597 -2.36 -18.44 -24.68
C PHE A 597 -3.80 -17.89 -24.59
N LEU A 598 -4.16 -17.24 -23.49
CA LEU A 598 -5.50 -16.71 -23.29
C LEU A 598 -5.85 -15.62 -24.33
N ILE A 599 -4.90 -14.74 -24.64
CA ILE A 599 -5.06 -13.69 -25.67
C ILE A 599 -5.25 -14.34 -27.05
N LEU A 600 -4.43 -15.33 -27.42
CA LEU A 600 -4.55 -16.01 -28.71
C LEU A 600 -5.89 -16.73 -28.84
N LYS A 601 -6.37 -17.38 -27.77
CA LYS A 601 -7.69 -18.03 -27.81
C LYS A 601 -8.80 -17.03 -28.03
N LYS A 602 -8.76 -15.87 -27.38
CA LYS A 602 -9.70 -14.78 -27.62
C LYS A 602 -9.67 -14.28 -29.05
N LEU A 603 -8.49 -14.07 -29.59
CA LEU A 603 -8.30 -13.58 -30.96
C LEU A 603 -8.78 -14.56 -32.03
N TYR A 604 -8.80 -15.87 -31.74
CA TYR A 604 -9.33 -16.91 -32.62
C TYR A 604 -10.80 -17.27 -32.35
N ASN A 605 -11.47 -16.63 -31.41
CA ASN A 605 -12.81 -16.96 -30.93
C ASN A 605 -12.95 -18.44 -30.51
N LYS A 606 -11.88 -18.97 -29.88
CA LYS A 606 -11.81 -20.38 -29.42
C LYS A 606 -11.76 -20.51 -27.90
N GLU A 607 -12.23 -19.50 -27.17
CA GLU A 607 -12.17 -19.48 -25.71
C GLU A 607 -12.97 -20.62 -25.08
N SER A 608 -14.17 -20.84 -25.60
CA SER A 608 -15.07 -21.92 -25.13
C SER A 608 -14.52 -23.32 -25.39
N GLN A 609 -13.57 -23.46 -26.32
CA GLN A 609 -12.91 -24.70 -26.69
C GLN A 609 -11.48 -24.77 -26.15
N SER A 610 -11.18 -24.03 -25.10
CA SER A 610 -9.83 -23.97 -24.53
C SER A 610 -9.85 -24.07 -23.01
N ALA A 611 -8.78 -24.65 -22.46
CA ALA A 611 -8.55 -24.73 -21.02
C ALA A 611 -7.12 -24.35 -20.70
N CYS A 612 -6.88 -23.82 -19.50
CA CYS A 612 -5.55 -23.51 -19.02
C CYS A 612 -5.38 -24.05 -17.60
N ILE A 613 -4.37 -24.92 -17.42
CA ILE A 613 -4.00 -25.49 -16.12
C ILE A 613 -2.74 -24.76 -15.63
N ILE A 614 -2.82 -24.16 -14.45
CA ILE A 614 -1.71 -23.44 -13.83
C ILE A 614 -1.39 -23.98 -12.45
N SER A 615 -0.15 -23.79 -12.02
CA SER A 615 0.24 -24.07 -10.64
C SER A 615 -0.39 -23.07 -9.67
N GLU A 616 -0.90 -23.53 -8.54
CA GLU A 616 -1.33 -22.66 -7.44
C GLU A 616 -0.17 -21.84 -6.84
N LEU A 617 1.08 -22.26 -7.08
CA LEU A 617 2.31 -21.59 -6.66
C LEU A 617 2.82 -20.56 -7.69
N SER A 618 2.13 -20.41 -8.82
CA SER A 618 2.50 -19.42 -9.83
C SER A 618 1.96 -18.03 -9.48
N GLY A 619 2.73 -16.99 -9.72
CA GLY A 619 2.31 -15.61 -9.49
C GLY A 619 1.08 -15.17 -10.30
N VAL A 620 0.76 -15.84 -11.41
CA VAL A 620 -0.46 -15.58 -12.19
C VAL A 620 -1.73 -16.15 -11.54
N ASN A 621 -1.59 -17.02 -10.54
CA ASN A 621 -2.70 -17.66 -9.84
C ASN A 621 -3.71 -16.66 -9.25
N THR A 622 -3.22 -15.55 -8.71
CA THR A 622 -4.04 -14.52 -8.07
C THR A 622 -4.73 -13.58 -9.07
N SER A 623 -4.24 -13.54 -10.31
CA SER A 623 -4.70 -12.60 -11.33
C SER A 623 -5.70 -13.18 -12.31
N LEU A 624 -5.77 -14.50 -12.44
CA LEU A 624 -6.56 -15.20 -13.45
C LEU A 624 -7.75 -15.93 -12.83
N ALA A 625 -8.93 -15.74 -13.42
CA ALA A 625 -10.20 -16.30 -12.96
C ALA A 625 -10.60 -17.60 -13.67
N ASN A 626 -10.26 -17.75 -14.97
CA ASN A 626 -10.74 -18.82 -15.82
C ASN A 626 -9.74 -19.99 -15.98
N THR A 627 -8.82 -20.14 -15.03
CA THR A 627 -7.80 -21.20 -15.06
C THR A 627 -8.07 -22.29 -14.04
N ILE A 628 -7.68 -23.50 -14.36
CA ILE A 628 -7.71 -24.66 -13.45
C ILE A 628 -6.42 -24.62 -12.62
N LYS A 629 -6.57 -24.52 -11.31
CA LYS A 629 -5.47 -24.39 -10.36
C LYS A 629 -5.15 -25.77 -9.77
N VAL A 630 -3.87 -26.17 -9.84
CA VAL A 630 -3.43 -27.47 -9.36
C VAL A 630 -2.16 -27.35 -8.50
N ASN A 631 -2.02 -28.25 -7.55
CA ASN A 631 -0.76 -28.42 -6.83
C ASN A 631 0.24 -29.18 -7.70
N PRO A 632 1.39 -28.61 -8.08
CA PRO A 632 2.37 -29.25 -8.98
C PRO A 632 3.07 -30.45 -8.36
N PHE A 633 2.95 -30.67 -7.05
CA PHE A 633 3.56 -31.80 -6.34
C PHE A 633 2.57 -32.94 -6.08
N ASP A 634 1.27 -32.71 -6.22
CA ASP A 634 0.23 -33.75 -6.03
C ASP A 634 -0.24 -34.31 -7.37
N TYR A 635 0.08 -35.56 -7.60
CA TYR A 635 -0.33 -36.31 -8.79
C TYR A 635 -1.87 -36.38 -8.94
N ASN A 636 -2.60 -36.48 -7.83
CA ASN A 636 -4.07 -36.55 -7.89
C ASN A 636 -4.66 -35.19 -8.31
N SER A 637 -4.12 -34.11 -7.77
CA SER A 637 -4.50 -32.74 -8.17
C SER A 637 -4.20 -32.50 -9.66
N LEU A 638 -3.03 -32.91 -10.14
CA LEU A 638 -2.66 -32.80 -11.56
C LEU A 638 -3.56 -33.66 -12.45
N THR A 639 -3.81 -34.93 -12.09
CA THR A 639 -4.69 -35.83 -12.85
C THR A 639 -6.12 -35.31 -12.92
N LYS A 640 -6.64 -34.81 -11.78
CA LYS A 640 -7.95 -34.15 -11.74
C LYS A 640 -7.97 -32.92 -12.62
N GLY A 641 -6.94 -32.04 -12.55
CA GLY A 641 -6.83 -30.86 -13.39
C GLY A 641 -6.87 -31.16 -14.89
N LEU A 642 -6.19 -32.25 -15.33
CA LEU A 642 -6.24 -32.71 -16.72
C LEU A 642 -7.66 -33.22 -17.10
N THR A 643 -8.33 -33.92 -16.18
CA THR A 643 -9.70 -34.39 -16.38
C THR A 643 -10.69 -33.24 -16.47
N ASP A 644 -10.60 -32.30 -15.55
CA ASP A 644 -11.45 -31.11 -15.51
C ASP A 644 -11.25 -30.26 -16.79
N ALA A 645 -9.99 -30.12 -17.24
CA ALA A 645 -9.67 -29.42 -18.48
C ALA A 645 -10.31 -30.09 -19.70
N TYR A 646 -10.18 -31.43 -19.81
CA TYR A 646 -10.80 -32.19 -20.92
C TYR A 646 -12.32 -32.02 -20.93
N GLN A 647 -12.98 -32.09 -19.78
CA GLN A 647 -14.44 -31.90 -19.67
C GLN A 647 -14.84 -30.46 -20.01
N GLN A 648 -14.02 -29.48 -19.61
CA GLN A 648 -14.27 -28.08 -19.82
C GLN A 648 -14.27 -27.68 -21.31
N LEU A 649 -13.50 -28.39 -22.15
CA LEU A 649 -13.47 -28.14 -23.58
C LEU A 649 -14.80 -28.35 -24.29
N SER A 650 -15.77 -29.05 -23.65
CA SER A 650 -17.08 -29.35 -24.22
C SER A 650 -18.20 -28.43 -23.72
N ASN A 651 -18.08 -27.73 -22.60
CA ASN A 651 -19.24 -27.15 -21.88
C ASN A 651 -19.03 -25.80 -21.20
N LYS A 652 -18.15 -24.90 -21.65
CA LYS A 652 -17.84 -23.70 -20.88
C LYS A 652 -18.50 -22.41 -21.37
N GLU A 653 -19.13 -21.67 -20.43
CA GLU A 653 -19.29 -20.22 -20.53
C GLU A 653 -17.98 -19.52 -20.18
N PHE A 654 -17.44 -18.70 -21.08
CA PHE A 654 -16.20 -18.00 -20.91
C PHE A 654 -16.43 -16.57 -20.41
N SER A 655 -15.62 -16.14 -19.44
CA SER A 655 -15.64 -14.76 -18.93
C SER A 655 -14.47 -13.96 -19.51
N ASP A 656 -14.76 -12.79 -20.05
CA ASP A 656 -13.73 -11.88 -20.60
C ASP A 656 -12.79 -11.25 -19.55
N LYS A 657 -12.95 -11.59 -18.26
CA LYS A 657 -12.19 -10.97 -17.17
C LYS A 657 -10.69 -11.07 -17.33
N ASP A 658 -10.18 -12.22 -17.76
CA ASP A 658 -8.74 -12.47 -17.91
C ASP A 658 -8.15 -11.68 -19.09
N TYR A 659 -8.92 -11.58 -20.19
CA TYR A 659 -8.52 -10.76 -21.34
C TYR A 659 -8.51 -9.26 -21.00
N LEU A 660 -9.53 -8.77 -20.31
CA LEU A 660 -9.60 -7.38 -19.85
C LEU A 660 -8.49 -7.06 -18.85
N HIS A 661 -8.12 -8.03 -18.00
CA HIS A 661 -6.97 -7.88 -17.11
C HIS A 661 -5.67 -7.77 -17.90
N ALA A 662 -5.48 -8.62 -18.91
CA ALA A 662 -4.31 -8.56 -19.79
C ALA A 662 -4.20 -7.22 -20.53
N GLU A 663 -5.31 -6.68 -21.03
CA GLU A 663 -5.33 -5.39 -21.71
C GLU A 663 -4.93 -4.23 -20.77
N LYS A 664 -5.46 -4.21 -19.55
CA LYS A 664 -5.15 -3.16 -18.55
C LYS A 664 -3.71 -3.22 -18.05
N SER A 665 -3.15 -4.41 -17.92
CA SER A 665 -1.81 -4.66 -17.41
C SER A 665 -0.77 -4.81 -18.51
N SER A 666 -1.08 -4.37 -19.76
CA SER A 666 -0.19 -4.56 -20.91
C SER A 666 1.22 -4.02 -20.66
N LEU A 667 2.19 -4.63 -21.31
CA LEU A 667 3.62 -4.28 -21.20
C LEU A 667 3.85 -2.77 -21.40
N LYS A 668 3.14 -2.18 -22.34
CA LYS A 668 3.20 -0.74 -22.60
C LYS A 668 2.73 0.05 -21.39
N ASN A 669 1.56 -0.29 -20.84
CA ASN A 669 1.00 0.38 -19.66
C ASN A 669 1.90 0.22 -18.44
N TRP A 670 2.44 -0.97 -18.22
CA TRP A 670 3.39 -1.25 -17.15
C TRP A 670 4.65 -0.40 -17.28
N PHE A 671 5.29 -0.39 -18.45
CA PHE A 671 6.55 0.30 -18.68
C PHE A 671 6.43 1.80 -18.42
N TYR A 672 5.45 2.47 -19.05
CA TYR A 672 5.28 3.91 -18.87
C TYR A 672 4.82 4.29 -17.47
N SER A 673 3.98 3.46 -16.84
CA SER A 673 3.55 3.73 -15.47
C SER A 673 4.69 3.59 -14.46
N PHE A 674 5.59 2.62 -14.65
CA PHE A 674 6.75 2.45 -13.78
C PHE A 674 7.77 3.59 -13.96
N LEU A 675 8.02 4.02 -15.19
CA LEU A 675 8.83 5.23 -15.45
C LEU A 675 8.24 6.47 -14.78
N LYS A 676 6.92 6.64 -14.84
CA LYS A 676 6.22 7.72 -14.15
C LYS A 676 6.43 7.68 -12.66
N ASP A 677 6.35 6.50 -12.06
CA ASP A 677 6.57 6.32 -10.63
C ASP A 677 8.00 6.74 -10.24
N ILE A 678 9.01 6.33 -11.01
CA ILE A 678 10.40 6.74 -10.79
C ILE A 678 10.57 8.26 -10.93
N LYS A 679 9.95 8.86 -11.94
CA LYS A 679 10.03 10.30 -12.22
C LYS A 679 9.37 11.12 -11.12
N ASN A 680 8.15 10.74 -10.70
CA ASN A 680 7.33 11.53 -9.79
C ASN A 680 7.89 11.58 -8.37
N ILE A 681 8.58 10.54 -7.90
CA ILE A 681 9.20 10.52 -6.57
C ILE A 681 10.20 11.68 -6.37
N LYS A 682 10.89 12.12 -7.42
CA LYS A 682 11.78 13.29 -7.33
C LYS A 682 11.10 14.62 -7.60
N LEU A 683 9.98 14.60 -8.31
CA LEU A 683 9.29 15.82 -8.74
C LEU A 683 8.20 16.27 -7.75
N SER A 684 7.78 15.41 -6.83
CA SER A 684 6.87 15.81 -5.76
C SER A 684 7.64 16.56 -4.67
N ASP A 685 7.90 17.83 -4.91
CA ASP A 685 8.22 18.80 -3.85
C ASP A 685 7.01 19.05 -2.93
N GLU A 686 5.88 18.45 -3.22
CA GLU A 686 4.72 18.48 -2.36
C GLU A 686 4.90 17.52 -1.18
N ASN A 687 4.91 18.12 -0.03
CA ASN A 687 5.37 17.62 1.26
C ASN A 687 4.42 16.62 1.93
N THR A 688 3.50 15.96 1.19
CA THR A 688 2.47 15.15 1.82
C THR A 688 2.28 13.82 1.12
N TYR A 689 2.47 12.73 1.86
CA TYR A 689 2.12 11.36 1.45
C TYR A 689 0.97 10.87 2.31
N TYR A 690 -0.03 10.24 1.70
CA TYR A 690 -1.10 9.59 2.42
C TYR A 690 -0.75 8.11 2.57
N LEU A 691 -0.75 7.62 3.79
CA LEU A 691 -0.43 6.24 4.13
C LEU A 691 -1.60 5.62 4.88
N GLY A 692 -2.21 4.59 4.31
CA GLY A 692 -3.31 3.87 4.94
C GLY A 692 -3.74 2.66 4.11
N VAL A 693 -4.48 1.74 4.73
CA VAL A 693 -4.95 0.51 4.07
C VAL A 693 -6.32 0.72 3.42
N ASP A 694 -7.07 1.70 3.89
CA ASP A 694 -8.36 2.15 3.36
C ASP A 694 -8.68 3.58 3.82
N ASP A 695 -9.84 4.11 3.47
CA ASP A 695 -10.28 5.46 3.84
C ASP A 695 -10.38 5.72 5.36
N THR A 696 -10.26 4.68 6.19
CA THR A 696 -10.32 4.75 7.66
C THR A 696 -8.96 4.81 8.33
N PHE A 697 -7.88 4.50 7.62
CA PHE A 697 -6.50 4.48 8.13
C PHE A 697 -5.57 5.41 7.36
N ASN A 698 -5.98 6.64 7.15
CA ASN A 698 -5.18 7.64 6.47
C ASN A 698 -4.16 8.27 7.42
N PHE A 699 -2.88 7.89 7.26
CA PHE A 699 -1.77 8.65 7.83
C PHE A 699 -1.24 9.63 6.79
N LYS A 700 -1.38 10.91 7.06
CA LYS A 700 -0.77 11.97 6.28
C LYS A 700 0.69 12.09 6.71
N LEU A 701 1.64 11.56 5.90
CA LEU A 701 3.07 11.80 6.09
C LEU A 701 3.47 13.05 5.36
N LYS A 702 3.81 14.10 6.09
CA LYS A 702 4.53 15.22 5.50
C LYS A 702 5.98 14.85 5.26
N LYS A 703 6.50 15.12 4.07
CA LYS A 703 7.94 15.09 3.80
C LYS A 703 8.62 16.00 4.83
N ILE A 704 9.67 15.51 5.43
CA ILE A 704 10.49 16.36 6.28
C ILE A 704 11.03 17.48 5.39
N SER A 705 10.52 18.69 5.59
CA SER A 705 10.99 19.88 4.88
C SER A 705 12.49 20.01 5.06
N SER A 706 13.20 20.48 4.06
CA SER A 706 14.60 20.90 4.20
C SER A 706 14.74 22.01 5.26
N LYS A 707 13.64 22.69 5.59
CA LYS A 707 13.51 23.68 6.66
C LYS A 707 13.25 23.09 8.05
N PHE A 708 12.96 21.78 8.17
CA PHE A 708 12.76 21.09 9.45
C PHE A 708 14.10 20.82 10.12
N ASN A 709 14.51 21.73 10.97
CA ASN A 709 15.86 21.78 11.51
C ASN A 709 15.98 21.06 12.85
N LYS A 710 17.15 20.51 13.10
CA LYS A 710 17.52 20.03 14.43
C LYS A 710 17.52 21.20 15.40
N LEU A 711 17.01 20.97 16.61
CA LEU A 711 16.92 21.98 17.65
C LEU A 711 18.31 22.57 17.97
N ASN A 712 18.43 23.87 17.96
CA ASN A 712 19.57 24.56 18.54
C ASN A 712 19.30 24.80 20.04
N MET A 713 19.84 23.90 20.88
CA MET A 713 19.57 23.90 22.33
C MET A 713 20.04 25.17 23.02
N ASP A 714 21.15 25.79 22.55
CA ASP A 714 21.69 27.00 23.18
C ASP A 714 20.82 28.22 22.88
N LEU A 715 20.30 28.31 21.65
CA LEU A 715 19.36 29.35 21.28
C LEU A 715 18.08 29.25 22.13
N ILE A 716 17.48 28.04 22.25
CA ILE A 716 16.26 27.85 23.03
C ILE A 716 16.50 28.12 24.52
N ALA A 717 17.66 27.69 25.06
CA ALA A 717 18.00 27.96 26.44
C ALA A 717 18.22 29.48 26.70
N ASN A 718 18.66 30.24 25.71
CA ASN A 718 18.76 31.70 25.79
C ASN A 718 17.37 32.35 25.82
N LEU A 719 16.46 31.97 24.90
CA LEU A 719 15.08 32.46 24.86
C LEU A 719 14.34 32.14 26.15
N TYR A 720 14.50 30.89 26.65
CA TYR A 720 13.98 30.47 27.95
C TYR A 720 14.50 31.39 29.08
N GLY A 721 15.80 31.69 29.12
CA GLY A 721 16.43 32.53 30.15
C GLY A 721 15.84 33.94 30.22
N GLN A 722 15.45 34.52 29.11
CA GLN A 722 14.89 35.86 28.96
C GLN A 722 13.45 36.00 29.35
N SER A 723 12.69 34.88 29.30
CA SER A 723 11.26 34.85 29.50
C SER A 723 10.89 34.94 30.99
N PHE A 724 9.75 35.58 31.31
CA PHE A 724 9.27 35.80 32.68
C PHE A 724 8.13 34.88 33.09
N ARG A 725 7.32 34.40 32.13
CA ARG A 725 6.13 33.56 32.36
C ARG A 725 6.13 32.41 31.39
N ARG A 726 6.69 31.27 31.80
CA ARG A 726 6.93 30.13 30.94
C ARG A 726 5.92 29.04 31.18
N LEU A 727 5.33 28.51 30.08
CA LEU A 727 4.54 27.29 30.05
C LEU A 727 5.33 26.20 29.34
N ILE A 728 5.46 25.04 29.97
CA ILE A 728 6.21 23.90 29.46
C ILE A 728 5.29 22.67 29.53
N PHE A 729 5.01 22.08 28.38
CA PHE A 729 4.23 20.86 28.25
C PHE A 729 5.15 19.75 27.73
N LEU A 730 5.25 18.67 28.48
CA LEU A 730 6.11 17.53 28.19
C LEU A 730 5.23 16.27 28.12
N ASP A 731 5.30 15.56 27.00
CA ASP A 731 4.83 14.19 26.98
C ASP A 731 5.78 13.29 27.77
N PHE A 732 5.33 12.09 28.14
CA PHE A 732 6.15 11.19 28.93
C PHE A 732 6.76 10.06 28.09
N GLU A 733 5.94 9.17 27.53
CA GLU A 733 6.38 7.98 26.82
C GLU A 733 7.06 8.35 25.51
N GLY A 734 8.28 7.84 25.28
CA GLY A 734 9.06 8.19 24.07
C GLY A 734 9.68 9.59 24.12
N THR A 735 9.28 10.45 25.06
CA THR A 735 9.74 11.84 25.19
C THR A 735 10.71 12.03 26.35
N LEU A 736 10.40 11.55 27.53
CA LEU A 736 11.27 11.63 28.68
C LEU A 736 12.06 10.33 28.93
N PRO A 737 13.28 10.39 29.48
CA PRO A 737 14.05 9.21 29.84
C PRO A 737 13.33 8.34 30.89
N THR A 738 13.31 7.06 30.61
CA THR A 738 12.79 6.02 31.51
C THR A 738 13.95 5.23 32.15
N GLU A 739 13.66 4.43 33.18
CA GLU A 739 14.63 3.54 33.79
C GLU A 739 15.24 2.58 32.76
N ASP A 740 16.58 2.43 32.78
CA ASP A 740 17.27 1.46 31.93
C ASP A 740 16.96 0.03 32.41
N ILE A 741 16.38 -0.75 31.50
CA ILE A 741 16.21 -2.17 31.70
C ILE A 741 17.52 -2.85 31.30
N GLY A 742 18.36 -3.20 32.33
CA GLY A 742 19.63 -3.90 32.09
C GLY A 742 19.42 -5.15 31.24
N GLN A 743 20.33 -5.37 30.27
CA GLN A 743 20.35 -6.55 29.40
C GLN A 743 20.31 -7.82 30.28
N GLY A 744 19.28 -8.66 30.12
CA GLY A 744 19.27 -10.01 30.68
C GLY A 744 18.10 -10.44 31.56
N LYS A 745 17.06 -9.64 31.74
CA LYS A 745 15.86 -10.09 32.49
C LYS A 745 14.60 -9.98 31.64
N VAL A 746 14.17 -11.11 31.10
CA VAL A 746 12.96 -11.25 30.25
C VAL A 746 11.69 -10.80 31.00
N GLU A 747 11.62 -10.99 32.32
CA GLU A 747 10.50 -10.55 33.17
C GLU A 747 10.27 -9.02 33.23
N LYS A 748 11.27 -8.20 32.86
CA LYS A 748 11.14 -6.73 32.89
C LYS A 748 10.63 -6.13 31.58
N LEU A 749 10.50 -6.91 30.52
CA LEU A 749 9.92 -6.45 29.24
C LEU A 749 8.42 -6.12 29.36
N PHE A 750 7.75 -6.63 30.38
CA PHE A 750 6.29 -6.59 30.56
C PHE A 750 5.79 -5.56 31.60
N LYS A 751 6.69 -4.75 32.20
CA LYS A 751 6.26 -3.70 33.15
C LYS A 751 6.35 -2.33 32.49
N ASP A 752 5.35 -1.49 32.76
CA ASP A 752 5.35 -0.07 32.41
C ASP A 752 6.68 0.58 32.83
N ARG A 753 7.33 1.24 31.87
CA ARG A 753 8.61 1.91 32.13
C ARG A 753 8.36 3.13 33.02
N LYS A 754 8.97 3.14 34.19
CA LYS A 754 8.93 4.29 35.09
C LYS A 754 9.87 5.42 34.62
N PRO A 755 9.58 6.68 35.00
CA PRO A 755 10.53 7.75 34.76
C PRO A 755 11.85 7.51 35.53
N SER A 756 12.99 7.86 34.90
CA SER A 756 14.28 7.71 35.56
C SER A 756 14.41 8.68 36.75
N VAL A 757 15.15 8.27 37.76
CA VAL A 757 15.40 9.11 38.96
C VAL A 757 16.02 10.45 38.59
N GLU A 758 16.91 10.46 37.57
CA GLU A 758 17.53 11.69 37.09
C GLU A 758 16.51 12.69 36.54
N ILE A 759 15.50 12.20 35.76
CA ILE A 759 14.48 13.09 35.19
C ILE A 759 13.53 13.62 36.28
N LEU A 760 13.21 12.82 37.32
CA LEU A 760 12.42 13.26 38.46
C LEU A 760 13.13 14.41 39.18
N ASN A 761 14.43 14.30 39.41
CA ASN A 761 15.24 15.35 40.05
C ASN A 761 15.26 16.63 39.19
N LEU A 762 15.50 16.49 37.88
CA LEU A 762 15.52 17.63 36.96
C LEU A 762 14.15 18.33 36.86
N LEU A 763 13.06 17.57 36.85
CA LEU A 763 11.70 18.14 36.89
C LEU A 763 11.44 18.88 38.20
N THR A 764 11.94 18.35 39.35
CA THR A 764 11.86 19.03 40.63
C THR A 764 12.58 20.37 40.61
N GLU A 765 13.83 20.39 40.09
CA GLU A 765 14.57 21.63 39.93
C GLU A 765 13.88 22.62 38.97
N LEU A 766 13.36 22.12 37.83
CA LEU A 766 12.65 22.94 36.84
C LEU A 766 11.39 23.59 37.42
N THR A 767 10.64 22.85 38.24
CA THR A 767 9.39 23.34 38.88
C THR A 767 9.63 24.27 40.08
N ASN A 768 10.81 24.27 40.67
CA ASN A 768 11.18 25.20 41.75
C ASN A 768 11.31 26.64 41.29
N ASP A 769 11.58 26.90 39.99
CA ASP A 769 11.55 28.24 39.45
C ASP A 769 10.12 28.78 39.43
N LYS A 770 9.88 29.89 40.11
CA LYS A 770 8.57 30.57 40.17
C LYS A 770 8.05 31.09 38.83
N LYS A 771 8.93 31.24 37.83
CA LYS A 771 8.59 31.66 36.46
C LYS A 771 8.03 30.50 35.62
N ASN A 772 8.31 29.25 35.98
CA ASN A 772 7.92 28.08 35.24
C ASN A 772 6.56 27.54 35.69
N ASN A 773 5.72 27.16 34.71
CA ASN A 773 4.56 26.32 34.88
C ASN A 773 4.77 25.08 34.02
N VAL A 774 5.06 23.96 34.62
CA VAL A 774 5.41 22.70 33.95
C VAL A 774 4.24 21.71 34.06
N TYR A 775 3.91 21.06 32.97
CA TYR A 775 2.85 20.07 32.86
C TYR A 775 3.38 18.82 32.19
N ILE A 776 3.12 17.63 32.75
CA ILE A 776 3.25 16.36 32.06
C ILE A 776 1.90 16.03 31.42
N VAL A 777 1.89 15.71 30.14
CA VAL A 777 0.66 15.43 29.34
C VAL A 777 0.79 14.06 28.70
N ALA A 778 0.21 13.04 29.33
CA ALA A 778 0.40 11.64 28.93
C ALA A 778 -0.92 10.94 28.59
N GLY A 779 -0.83 9.84 27.82
CA GLY A 779 -1.94 8.93 27.56
C GLY A 779 -2.24 7.96 28.73
N LYS A 780 -1.39 7.91 29.77
CA LYS A 780 -1.55 7.04 30.93
C LYS A 780 -2.73 7.42 31.82
N GLY A 781 -3.23 6.43 32.55
CA GLY A 781 -4.28 6.65 33.57
C GLY A 781 -3.83 7.55 34.73
N ALA A 782 -4.80 8.22 35.37
CA ALA A 782 -4.54 9.22 36.38
C ALA A 782 -3.80 8.67 37.61
N GLN A 783 -4.12 7.46 38.08
CA GLN A 783 -3.49 6.84 39.22
C GLN A 783 -2.00 6.60 38.96
N GLN A 784 -1.67 5.96 37.83
CA GLN A 784 -0.30 5.64 37.47
C GLN A 784 0.57 6.90 37.32
N LEU A 785 0.02 7.95 36.67
CA LEU A 785 0.71 9.23 36.54
C LEU A 785 0.90 9.92 37.89
N GLY A 786 -0.08 9.79 38.79
CA GLY A 786 -0.02 10.28 40.16
C GLY A 786 1.07 9.59 40.98
N ASP A 787 1.20 8.27 40.87
CA ASP A 787 2.21 7.47 41.56
C ASP A 787 3.63 7.83 41.12
N TRP A 788 3.83 8.13 39.84
CA TRP A 788 5.15 8.44 39.27
C TRP A 788 5.61 9.87 39.52
N PHE A 789 4.73 10.85 39.34
CA PHE A 789 5.07 12.28 39.32
C PHE A 789 4.39 13.06 40.47
N GLY A 790 3.51 12.44 41.21
CA GLY A 790 2.67 13.13 42.20
C GLY A 790 3.44 13.83 43.32
N ASN A 791 4.64 13.35 43.63
CA ASN A 791 5.47 13.88 44.68
C ASN A 791 6.29 15.12 44.25
N ILE A 792 6.32 15.45 42.97
CA ILE A 792 7.06 16.62 42.48
C ILE A 792 6.27 17.90 42.81
N PRO A 793 6.81 18.82 43.60
CA PRO A 793 6.13 20.04 43.94
C PRO A 793 5.91 20.93 42.71
N ASN A 794 4.78 21.60 42.66
CA ASN A 794 4.45 22.56 41.58
C ASN A 794 4.40 21.97 40.13
N LEU A 795 4.39 20.66 39.99
CA LEU A 795 4.19 20.01 38.70
C LEU A 795 2.69 19.79 38.46
N GLY A 796 2.19 20.24 37.30
CA GLY A 796 0.87 19.92 36.77
C GLY A 796 0.87 18.57 36.07
N LEU A 797 -0.21 17.81 36.20
CA LEU A 797 -0.34 16.52 35.54
C LEU A 797 -1.62 16.50 34.69
N SER A 798 -1.52 15.88 33.52
CA SER A 798 -2.65 15.62 32.66
C SER A 798 -2.60 14.19 32.14
N ALA A 799 -3.63 13.43 32.46
CA ALA A 799 -3.80 12.02 32.14
C ALA A 799 -4.83 11.82 31.03
N GLU A 800 -4.85 10.63 30.44
CA GLU A 800 -5.79 10.20 29.41
C GLU A 800 -5.91 11.23 28.26
N HIS A 801 -4.76 11.61 27.67
CA HIS A 801 -4.66 12.55 26.56
C HIS A 801 -5.27 13.94 26.84
N GLY A 802 -5.34 14.37 28.08
CA GLY A 802 -5.87 15.67 28.44
C GLY A 802 -7.26 15.65 29.11
N TYR A 803 -7.89 14.49 29.27
CA TYR A 803 -9.21 14.37 29.86
C TYR A 803 -9.22 14.67 31.35
N LEU A 804 -8.28 14.05 32.09
CA LEU A 804 -8.10 14.27 33.49
C LEU A 804 -6.88 15.14 33.74
N TYR A 805 -7.01 16.10 34.65
CA TYR A 805 -5.89 16.95 35.00
C TYR A 805 -5.85 17.32 36.48
N ARG A 806 -4.63 17.63 36.93
CA ARG A 806 -4.34 18.19 38.26
C ARG A 806 -3.43 19.40 38.07
N LEU A 807 -3.89 20.56 38.54
CA LEU A 807 -3.13 21.80 38.45
C LEU A 807 -1.94 21.82 39.40
N ASN A 808 -0.91 22.61 39.04
CA ASN A 808 0.25 22.78 39.90
C ASN A 808 -0.08 23.61 41.18
N ASN A 809 0.72 23.43 42.24
CA ASN A 809 0.47 24.06 43.55
C ASN A 809 0.50 25.60 43.56
N LYS A 810 1.06 26.25 42.54
CA LYS A 810 1.12 27.74 42.39
C LYS A 810 -0.26 28.37 42.11
N ASP A 811 -1.21 27.61 41.65
CA ASP A 811 -2.57 28.05 41.31
C ASP A 811 -3.61 27.73 42.41
N LYS A 812 -3.16 27.33 43.62
CA LYS A 812 -4.04 26.93 44.71
C LYS A 812 -4.42 28.15 45.56
N ASP A 813 -5.66 28.47 45.60
CA ASP A 813 -6.28 29.18 46.68
C ASP A 813 -6.61 28.19 47.85
N LYS A 814 -6.65 28.69 49.04
CA LYS A 814 -6.42 28.08 50.36
C LYS A 814 -7.23 26.86 50.83
N ASP A 815 -7.89 26.08 49.99
CA ASP A 815 -8.76 24.98 50.42
C ASP A 815 -8.21 23.57 50.22
N LYS A 816 -8.53 22.68 51.18
CA LYS A 816 -8.09 21.30 51.33
C LYS A 816 -8.57 20.28 50.25
N GLU A 817 -9.25 20.72 49.22
CA GLU A 817 -9.72 19.85 48.12
C GLU A 817 -8.65 19.50 47.06
N LYS A 818 -7.44 19.52 47.44
CA LYS A 818 -6.25 19.84 46.61
C LYS A 818 -5.60 18.69 45.85
N GLU A 819 -6.05 17.47 46.01
CA GLU A 819 -5.46 16.28 45.36
C GLU A 819 -6.38 15.60 44.33
N LYS A 820 -7.59 16.13 44.14
CA LYS A 820 -8.58 15.53 43.24
C LYS A 820 -8.27 15.85 41.77
N TRP A 821 -8.25 14.82 40.97
CA TRP A 821 -8.26 14.96 39.53
C TRP A 821 -9.55 15.63 39.08
N LYS A 822 -9.42 16.59 38.14
CA LYS A 822 -10.55 17.30 37.54
C LYS A 822 -10.72 16.80 36.11
N ARG A 823 -11.95 16.83 35.60
CA ARG A 823 -12.27 16.54 34.19
C ARG A 823 -12.27 17.83 33.40
N ILE A 824 -11.79 17.77 32.15
CA ILE A 824 -11.82 18.93 31.25
C ILE A 824 -13.23 19.18 30.68
N LYS A 825 -14.05 18.12 30.60
CA LYS A 825 -15.47 18.10 30.27
C LYS A 825 -16.21 17.21 31.25
N ASP A 826 -17.27 17.72 31.90
CA ASP A 826 -18.02 16.98 32.93
C ASP A 826 -19.07 16.02 32.32
N GLU A 827 -19.58 16.29 31.12
CA GLU A 827 -20.60 15.51 30.41
C GLU A 827 -20.04 14.81 29.19
N ILE A 828 -19.47 13.61 29.36
CA ILE A 828 -19.13 12.72 28.25
C ILE A 828 -19.99 11.49 28.36
N ASP A 829 -20.68 11.11 27.27
CA ASP A 829 -21.32 9.80 27.16
C ASP A 829 -20.24 8.73 27.25
N ILE A 830 -20.27 7.93 28.31
CA ILE A 830 -19.32 6.86 28.60
C ILE A 830 -19.94 5.47 28.49
N ASP A 831 -21.24 5.37 28.17
CA ASP A 831 -21.97 4.10 28.11
C ASP A 831 -21.45 3.20 26.96
N TRP A 832 -20.89 3.78 25.91
CA TRP A 832 -20.27 3.04 24.83
C TRP A 832 -19.11 2.13 25.26
N ARG A 833 -18.46 2.41 26.41
CA ARG A 833 -17.32 1.61 26.92
C ARG A 833 -17.72 0.16 27.21
N LYS A 834 -18.93 -0.06 27.75
CA LYS A 834 -19.44 -1.42 28.02
C LYS A 834 -19.50 -2.22 26.72
N ASN A 835 -20.06 -1.62 25.67
CA ASN A 835 -20.15 -2.27 24.34
C ASN A 835 -18.75 -2.53 23.75
N CYS A 836 -17.79 -1.63 23.95
CA CYS A 836 -16.41 -1.86 23.53
C CYS A 836 -15.79 -3.06 24.25
N VAL A 837 -15.95 -3.16 25.57
CA VAL A 837 -15.42 -4.27 26.36
C VAL A 837 -16.02 -5.61 25.90
N GLU A 838 -17.33 -5.65 25.65
CA GLU A 838 -18.00 -6.85 25.14
C GLU A 838 -17.48 -7.31 23.78
N ILE A 839 -17.17 -6.36 22.89
CA ILE A 839 -16.59 -6.65 21.57
C ILE A 839 -15.13 -7.11 21.71
N LEU A 840 -14.35 -6.45 22.55
CA LEU A 840 -12.91 -6.66 22.66
C LEU A 840 -12.51 -7.91 23.46
N LYS A 841 -13.31 -8.27 24.45
CA LYS A 841 -13.02 -9.41 25.33
C LYS A 841 -12.80 -10.74 24.59
N PRO A 842 -13.64 -11.15 23.62
CA PRO A 842 -13.41 -12.39 22.86
C PRO A 842 -12.10 -12.41 22.07
N TYR A 843 -11.60 -11.25 21.65
CA TYR A 843 -10.31 -11.14 20.97
C TYR A 843 -9.16 -11.21 21.95
N THR A 844 -9.33 -10.64 23.14
CA THR A 844 -8.35 -10.76 24.22
C THR A 844 -8.17 -12.21 24.65
N ASP A 845 -9.27 -12.96 24.78
CA ASP A 845 -9.25 -14.38 25.15
C ASP A 845 -8.62 -15.29 24.06
N ARG A 846 -8.58 -14.85 22.81
CA ARG A 846 -8.07 -15.63 21.65
C ARG A 846 -6.66 -15.24 21.23
N CYS A 847 -6.15 -14.13 21.71
CA CYS A 847 -4.84 -13.60 21.32
C CYS A 847 -3.93 -13.59 22.54
N GLU A 848 -3.13 -14.65 22.70
CA GLU A 848 -2.17 -14.75 23.80
C GLU A 848 -1.19 -13.58 23.79
N GLY A 849 -0.98 -12.95 24.93
CA GLY A 849 -0.18 -11.73 25.09
C GLY A 849 -0.97 -10.43 24.87
N SER A 850 -2.27 -10.50 24.53
CA SER A 850 -3.10 -9.28 24.48
C SER A 850 -3.69 -8.94 25.84
N SER A 851 -3.98 -7.65 26.03
CA SER A 851 -4.61 -7.15 27.25
C SER A 851 -5.63 -6.07 26.94
N LEU A 852 -6.63 -5.94 27.80
CA LEU A 852 -7.68 -4.94 27.72
C LEU A 852 -7.56 -3.97 28.88
N GLU A 853 -7.36 -2.69 28.58
CA GLU A 853 -7.30 -1.61 29.56
C GLU A 853 -8.53 -0.71 29.41
N VAL A 854 -9.28 -0.52 30.50
CA VAL A 854 -10.46 0.36 30.52
C VAL A 854 -10.11 1.60 31.34
N LYS A 855 -10.07 2.75 30.68
CA LYS A 855 -9.84 4.07 31.31
C LYS A 855 -11.15 4.85 31.49
N GLU A 856 -11.10 6.03 32.09
CA GLU A 856 -12.32 6.86 32.22
C GLU A 856 -12.82 7.37 30.88
N SER A 857 -11.91 7.79 29.95
CA SER A 857 -12.24 8.38 28.66
C SER A 857 -11.99 7.47 27.47
N SER A 858 -11.34 6.32 27.67
CA SER A 858 -10.99 5.41 26.58
C SER A 858 -10.98 3.94 26.99
N VAL A 859 -11.01 3.06 25.97
CA VAL A 859 -10.82 1.62 26.11
C VAL A 859 -9.71 1.21 25.15
N VAL A 860 -8.68 0.55 25.65
CA VAL A 860 -7.48 0.17 24.88
C VAL A 860 -7.35 -1.34 24.82
N TRP A 861 -7.26 -1.90 23.63
CA TRP A 861 -6.84 -3.28 23.41
C TRP A 861 -5.39 -3.30 22.96
N GLN A 862 -4.51 -3.85 23.80
CA GLN A 862 -3.07 -3.92 23.53
C GLN A 862 -2.72 -5.30 22.97
N TYR A 863 -1.91 -5.33 21.91
CA TYR A 863 -1.42 -6.54 21.26
C TYR A 863 0.07 -6.47 20.90
N SER A 864 0.80 -5.55 21.52
CA SER A 864 2.25 -5.39 21.30
C SER A 864 3.06 -6.64 21.63
N GLU A 865 2.57 -7.46 22.55
CA GLU A 865 3.20 -8.67 23.05
C GLU A 865 2.67 -9.95 22.38
N CYS A 866 1.67 -9.83 21.54
CA CYS A 866 1.13 -10.95 20.76
C CYS A 866 2.01 -11.30 19.57
N ASP A 867 1.73 -12.45 18.97
CA ASP A 867 2.18 -12.70 17.59
C ASP A 867 1.78 -11.52 16.70
N GLN A 868 2.78 -10.93 16.06
CA GLN A 868 2.62 -9.66 15.35
C GLN A 868 1.68 -9.75 14.13
N GLU A 869 1.56 -10.90 13.50
CA GLU A 869 0.66 -11.11 12.37
C GLU A 869 -0.78 -11.32 12.85
N LEU A 870 -0.95 -12.14 13.86
CA LEU A 870 -2.25 -12.40 14.48
C LEU A 870 -2.83 -11.14 15.15
N GLY A 871 -2.00 -10.42 15.93
CA GLY A 871 -2.39 -9.18 16.58
C GLY A 871 -2.85 -8.11 15.59
N LYS A 872 -2.15 -7.93 14.46
CA LYS A 872 -2.55 -6.99 13.40
C LYS A 872 -3.82 -7.42 12.67
N ALA A 873 -3.95 -8.73 12.40
CA ALA A 873 -5.15 -9.26 11.77
C ALA A 873 -6.38 -9.00 12.67
N PHE A 874 -6.28 -9.29 13.96
CA PHE A 874 -7.34 -8.99 14.90
C PHE A 874 -7.60 -7.49 15.07
N ALA A 875 -6.57 -6.66 15.12
CA ALA A 875 -6.72 -5.20 15.17
C ALA A 875 -7.54 -4.66 14.00
N SER A 876 -7.35 -5.18 12.79
CA SER A 876 -8.13 -4.81 11.61
C SER A 876 -9.61 -5.20 11.74
N VAL A 877 -9.88 -6.45 12.18
CA VAL A 877 -11.25 -6.94 12.38
C VAL A 877 -11.94 -6.17 13.50
N ILE A 878 -11.28 -6.02 14.66
CA ILE A 878 -11.74 -5.24 15.81
C ILE A 878 -12.13 -3.83 15.39
N THR A 879 -11.26 -3.16 14.65
CA THR A 879 -11.52 -1.79 14.20
C THR A 879 -12.79 -1.72 13.36
N SER A 880 -12.97 -2.66 12.42
CA SER A 880 -14.16 -2.72 11.57
C SER A 880 -15.44 -3.00 12.38
N GLU A 881 -15.38 -3.90 13.35
CA GLU A 881 -16.52 -4.19 14.22
C GLU A 881 -16.88 -3.00 15.12
N LEU A 882 -15.88 -2.34 15.71
CA LEU A 882 -16.08 -1.16 16.56
C LEU A 882 -16.66 0.01 15.74
N GLN A 883 -16.21 0.22 14.49
CA GLN A 883 -16.78 1.25 13.62
C GLN A 883 -18.26 1.03 13.34
N VAL A 884 -18.67 -0.22 13.15
CA VAL A 884 -20.09 -0.56 12.92
C VAL A 884 -20.89 -0.40 14.23
N ALA A 885 -20.38 -0.92 15.34
CA ALA A 885 -21.07 -0.92 16.63
C ALA A 885 -21.24 0.48 17.23
N LEU A 886 -20.24 1.34 17.02
CA LEU A 886 -20.17 2.68 17.63
C LEU A 886 -20.51 3.80 16.63
N LYS A 887 -21.04 3.50 15.46
CA LYS A 887 -21.36 4.49 14.42
C LYS A 887 -22.24 5.68 14.87
N LYS A 888 -23.05 5.48 15.91
CA LYS A 888 -23.95 6.51 16.47
C LYS A 888 -23.42 7.16 17.75
N LYS A 889 -22.20 6.83 18.17
CA LYS A 889 -21.58 7.35 19.40
C LYS A 889 -20.47 8.32 19.03
N ASP A 890 -20.30 9.37 19.81
CA ASP A 890 -19.25 10.37 19.64
C ASP A 890 -17.91 9.83 20.15
N VAL A 891 -17.34 8.91 19.39
CA VAL A 891 -16.06 8.28 19.70
C VAL A 891 -15.15 8.29 18.49
N LYS A 892 -13.86 8.26 18.75
CA LYS A 892 -12.80 8.07 17.78
C LYS A 892 -12.09 6.76 18.05
N ILE A 893 -11.91 5.97 16.99
CA ILE A 893 -11.15 4.73 17.05
C ILE A 893 -9.75 5.03 16.48
N PHE A 894 -8.74 4.73 17.27
CA PHE A 894 -7.34 4.94 16.91
C PHE A 894 -6.61 3.61 16.91
N ASN A 895 -5.92 3.31 15.80
CA ASN A 895 -5.08 2.13 15.71
C ASN A 895 -3.61 2.57 15.80
N GLY A 896 -3.00 2.27 16.95
CA GLY A 896 -1.63 2.61 17.22
C GLY A 896 -0.66 1.46 16.94
N LYS A 897 0.60 1.66 17.28
CA LYS A 897 1.63 0.64 17.15
C LYS A 897 1.51 -0.40 18.26
N GLY A 898 0.79 -1.49 18.00
CA GLY A 898 0.57 -2.59 18.93
C GLY A 898 -0.65 -2.40 19.84
N PHE A 899 -1.57 -1.48 19.54
CA PHE A 899 -2.82 -1.30 20.28
C PHE A 899 -3.92 -0.70 19.39
N VAL A 900 -5.16 -0.95 19.79
CA VAL A 900 -6.37 -0.28 19.27
C VAL A 900 -7.02 0.46 20.43
N GLU A 901 -7.23 1.76 20.30
CA GLU A 901 -7.84 2.60 21.31
C GLU A 901 -9.15 3.23 20.82
N VAL A 902 -10.19 3.13 21.62
CA VAL A 902 -11.46 3.84 21.42
C VAL A 902 -11.53 4.94 22.46
N MET A 903 -11.63 6.20 22.03
CA MET A 903 -11.69 7.35 22.92
C MET A 903 -12.89 8.24 22.62
N ALA A 904 -13.36 8.98 23.60
CA ALA A 904 -14.44 9.95 23.39
C ALA A 904 -13.97 11.09 22.47
N LEU A 905 -14.88 11.56 21.61
CA LEU A 905 -14.59 12.65 20.68
C LEU A 905 -14.37 13.97 21.45
N GLY A 906 -13.44 14.81 20.95
CA GLY A 906 -13.13 16.09 21.58
C GLY A 906 -12.14 16.06 22.74
N ILE A 907 -11.49 14.91 22.96
CA ILE A 907 -10.41 14.78 23.94
C ILE A 907 -9.09 14.60 23.19
N ASN A 908 -8.15 15.51 23.38
CA ASN A 908 -6.79 15.39 22.87
C ASN A 908 -5.84 16.32 23.64
N LYS A 909 -4.54 16.07 23.57
CA LYS A 909 -3.51 16.85 24.24
C LYS A 909 -3.53 18.35 23.87
N GLY A 910 -3.92 18.67 22.63
CA GLY A 910 -4.05 20.06 22.15
C GLY A 910 -5.17 20.82 22.87
N CYS A 911 -6.30 20.17 23.16
CA CYS A 911 -7.40 20.77 23.93
C CYS A 911 -6.96 21.13 25.35
N PHE A 912 -6.17 20.25 26.00
CA PHE A 912 -5.61 20.55 27.31
C PHE A 912 -4.64 21.73 27.30
N VAL A 913 -3.74 21.78 26.31
CA VAL A 913 -2.82 22.93 26.12
C VAL A 913 -3.60 24.22 25.94
N SER A 914 -4.65 24.19 25.10
CA SER A 914 -5.55 25.33 24.90
C SER A 914 -6.23 25.79 26.18
N TYR A 915 -6.76 24.86 26.93
CA TYR A 915 -7.42 25.13 28.20
C TYR A 915 -6.48 25.83 29.21
N ILE A 916 -5.27 25.31 29.39
CA ILE A 916 -4.30 25.90 30.32
C ILE A 916 -3.88 27.30 29.88
N ILE A 917 -3.66 27.52 28.59
CA ILE A 917 -3.31 28.86 28.08
C ILE A 917 -4.44 29.85 28.36
N GLN A 918 -5.69 29.48 28.10
CA GLN A 918 -6.86 30.32 28.38
C GLN A 918 -7.02 30.64 29.87
N GLU A 919 -6.83 29.63 30.73
CA GLU A 919 -6.85 29.82 32.18
C GLU A 919 -5.77 30.83 32.65
N LYS A 920 -4.57 30.75 32.08
CA LYS A 920 -3.51 31.72 32.41
C LYS A 920 -3.83 33.12 31.93
N ILE A 921 -4.50 33.26 30.78
CA ILE A 921 -4.97 34.57 30.27
C ILE A 921 -6.08 35.12 31.17
N LYS A 922 -7.08 34.33 31.57
CA LYS A 922 -8.12 34.72 32.53
C LYS A 922 -7.55 35.23 33.84
N GLN A 923 -6.51 34.56 34.34
CA GLN A 923 -5.78 34.92 35.57
C GLN A 923 -4.85 36.15 35.38
N LYS A 924 -4.85 36.83 34.23
CA LYS A 924 -3.94 37.93 33.87
C LYS A 924 -2.44 37.55 33.96
N LYS A 925 -2.12 36.23 33.86
CA LYS A 925 -0.75 35.66 33.89
C LYS A 925 -0.36 35.20 32.47
N VAL A 926 -0.51 36.06 31.48
CA VAL A 926 -0.27 35.73 30.06
C VAL A 926 1.17 35.23 29.87
N PRO A 927 1.39 34.04 29.26
CA PRO A 927 2.73 33.50 29.05
C PRO A 927 3.46 34.26 27.93
N ASP A 928 4.78 34.38 28.06
CA ASP A 928 5.69 34.95 27.08
C ASP A 928 6.61 33.87 26.45
N PHE A 929 6.56 32.62 26.95
CA PHE A 929 7.28 31.47 26.41
C PHE A 929 6.42 30.22 26.58
N ILE A 930 6.20 29.49 25.49
CA ILE A 930 5.45 28.24 25.50
C ILE A 930 6.28 27.17 24.77
N LEU A 931 6.51 26.04 25.44
CA LEU A 931 7.24 24.89 24.91
C LEU A 931 6.37 23.63 25.00
N CYS A 932 6.24 22.91 23.88
CA CYS A 932 5.64 21.59 23.80
C CYS A 932 6.66 20.60 23.25
N ILE A 933 6.84 19.46 23.95
CA ILE A 933 7.70 18.36 23.50
C ILE A 933 6.90 17.08 23.53
N GLY A 934 6.96 16.26 22.46
CA GLY A 934 6.31 14.96 22.34
C GLY A 934 6.93 14.11 21.24
N ASP A 935 6.52 12.85 21.15
CA ASP A 935 7.11 11.91 20.17
C ASP A 935 6.11 11.17 19.30
N ASP A 936 4.82 11.22 19.57
CA ASP A 936 3.84 10.40 18.88
C ASP A 936 2.74 11.22 18.14
N ALA A 937 1.82 10.51 17.47
CA ALA A 937 0.70 11.11 16.76
C ALA A 937 -0.28 11.87 17.66
N SER A 938 -0.35 11.57 18.94
CA SER A 938 -1.20 12.27 19.91
C SER A 938 -0.69 13.68 20.20
N ASP A 939 0.64 13.88 20.08
CA ASP A 939 1.32 15.16 20.29
C ASP A 939 1.17 16.13 19.13
N GLU A 940 0.93 15.62 17.92
CA GLU A 940 0.73 16.45 16.73
C GLU A 940 -0.41 17.46 16.91
N LYS A 941 -1.41 17.11 17.72
CA LYS A 941 -2.50 18.04 18.06
C LYS A 941 -2.03 19.22 18.94
N MET A 942 -1.02 19.02 19.81
CA MET A 942 -0.39 20.11 20.57
C MET A 942 0.40 21.01 19.62
N PHE A 943 1.17 20.41 18.71
CA PHE A 943 2.01 21.15 17.76
C PHE A 943 1.15 21.97 16.80
N LYS A 944 0.13 21.34 16.19
CA LYS A 944 -0.82 21.98 15.29
C LYS A 944 -1.54 23.16 15.99
N PHE A 945 -1.90 22.96 17.27
CA PHE A 945 -2.52 24.02 18.07
C PHE A 945 -1.59 25.23 18.23
N LEU A 946 -0.33 25.03 18.57
CA LEU A 946 0.64 26.13 18.73
C LEU A 946 0.90 26.86 17.42
N ASN A 947 1.03 26.12 16.30
CA ASN A 947 1.38 26.71 15.01
C ASN A 947 0.23 27.56 14.40
N LYS A 948 -1.03 27.19 14.64
CA LYS A 948 -2.21 27.85 14.02
C LYS A 948 -2.77 29.04 14.81
N LYS A 949 -2.27 29.40 16.02
CA LYS A 949 -3.11 30.14 16.99
C LYS A 949 -2.58 31.44 17.54
N LYS A 950 -1.67 32.15 16.89
CA LYS A 950 -1.46 33.59 17.23
C LYS A 950 -2.77 34.40 17.12
N ASP A 951 -3.73 34.00 16.26
CA ASP A 951 -4.90 34.82 15.87
C ASP A 951 -6.23 34.40 16.52
N ILE A 952 -6.31 33.27 17.21
CA ILE A 952 -7.60 32.67 17.64
C ILE A 952 -7.89 32.88 19.13
N ILE A 953 -6.88 33.07 19.98
CA ILE A 953 -7.11 33.24 21.43
C ILE A 953 -7.12 34.74 21.77
N LYS A 954 -8.29 35.27 22.09
CA LYS A 954 -8.46 36.63 22.54
C LYS A 954 -7.62 36.89 23.81
N GLY A 955 -6.73 37.92 23.76
CA GLY A 955 -5.83 38.23 24.86
C GLY A 955 -4.51 37.45 24.88
N PHE A 956 -4.20 36.67 23.86
CA PHE A 956 -2.92 36.01 23.70
C PHE A 956 -1.79 37.04 23.42
N ASN A 957 -0.61 36.79 23.97
CA ASN A 957 0.57 37.63 23.69
C ASN A 957 1.15 37.29 22.30
N GLN A 958 0.94 38.12 21.33
CA GLN A 958 1.42 37.91 19.96
C GLN A 958 2.96 37.84 19.86
N ASN A 959 3.67 38.41 20.83
CA ASN A 959 5.13 38.37 20.91
C ASN A 959 5.66 37.19 21.75
N ALA A 960 4.81 36.25 22.16
CA ALA A 960 5.24 35.08 22.91
C ALA A 960 6.08 34.16 22.03
N THR A 961 7.16 33.63 22.59
CA THR A 961 7.99 32.61 21.94
C THR A 961 7.30 31.25 22.02
N LEU A 962 6.90 30.71 20.89
CA LEU A 962 6.20 29.42 20.75
C LEU A 962 7.18 28.41 20.16
N ILE A 963 7.39 27.29 20.85
CA ILE A 963 8.34 26.25 20.44
C ILE A 963 7.66 24.88 20.55
N SER A 964 7.67 24.15 19.45
CA SER A 964 7.22 22.77 19.37
C SER A 964 8.36 21.88 18.90
N ILE A 965 8.59 20.76 19.62
CA ILE A 965 9.71 19.85 19.39
C ILE A 965 9.20 18.42 19.35
N THR A 966 9.51 17.70 18.26
CA THR A 966 9.28 16.25 18.22
C THR A 966 10.56 15.48 18.54
N VAL A 967 10.41 14.35 19.23
CA VAL A 967 11.51 13.41 19.49
C VAL A 967 11.60 12.42 18.33
N GLY A 968 12.79 12.34 17.73
CA GLY A 968 13.05 11.61 16.49
C GLY A 968 12.83 12.46 15.24
N LYS A 969 13.72 12.30 14.26
CA LYS A 969 13.59 12.95 12.95
C LYS A 969 12.51 12.23 12.12
N LYS A 970 11.31 12.72 12.17
CA LYS A 970 10.12 12.18 11.48
C LYS A 970 9.24 13.32 11.01
N PRO A 971 8.35 13.09 10.02
CA PRO A 971 7.35 14.07 9.63
C PRO A 971 6.49 14.48 10.82
N SER A 972 6.40 15.78 11.09
CA SER A 972 5.69 16.33 12.23
C SER A 972 5.23 17.76 11.96
N GLU A 973 4.17 18.19 12.65
CA GLU A 973 3.76 19.60 12.75
C GLU A 973 4.67 20.40 13.71
N ALA A 974 5.63 19.77 14.39
CA ALA A 974 6.59 20.46 15.24
C ALA A 974 7.54 21.34 14.42
N GLN A 975 8.01 22.43 15.02
CA GLN A 975 8.97 23.34 14.39
C GLN A 975 10.39 22.77 14.36
N PHE A 976 10.74 21.97 15.38
CA PHE A 976 12.08 21.41 15.55
C PHE A 976 12.03 19.94 15.93
N TYR A 977 13.14 19.24 15.73
CA TYR A 977 13.30 17.89 16.25
C TYR A 977 14.55 17.73 17.11
N VAL A 978 14.51 16.76 18.00
CA VAL A 978 15.66 16.21 18.71
C VAL A 978 15.77 14.71 18.38
N ASN A 979 16.99 14.14 18.43
CA ASN A 979 17.18 12.76 17.96
C ASN A 979 16.59 11.70 18.91
N ASN A 980 16.63 11.94 20.22
CA ASN A 980 16.23 10.97 21.25
C ASN A 980 15.89 11.65 22.57
N THR A 981 15.42 10.85 23.52
CA THR A 981 15.04 11.30 24.88
C THR A 981 16.21 11.86 25.67
N LYS A 982 17.46 11.45 25.37
CA LYS A 982 18.66 12.00 26.00
C LYS A 982 18.84 13.48 25.66
N GLU A 983 18.64 13.86 24.41
CA GLU A 983 18.70 15.27 23.98
C GLU A 983 17.60 16.12 24.65
N VAL A 984 16.43 15.53 24.95
CA VAL A 984 15.39 16.21 25.77
C VAL A 984 15.88 16.44 27.18
N LYS A 985 16.50 15.43 27.80
CA LYS A 985 17.13 15.57 29.13
C LYS A 985 18.19 16.69 29.13
N ASP A 986 19.07 16.69 28.12
CA ASP A 986 20.12 17.69 27.98
C ASP A 986 19.55 19.12 27.87
N LEU A 987 18.45 19.29 27.15
CA LEU A 987 17.73 20.56 27.04
C LEU A 987 17.17 21.01 28.41
N ILE A 988 16.49 20.11 29.13
CA ILE A 988 15.97 20.41 30.48
C ILE A 988 17.12 20.76 31.43
N THR A 989 18.22 20.03 31.38
CA THR A 989 19.44 20.32 32.16
C THR A 989 19.99 21.73 31.87
N LYS A 990 20.03 22.15 30.60
CA LYS A 990 20.41 23.52 30.22
C LYS A 990 19.48 24.58 30.79
N PHE A 991 18.20 24.29 30.92
CA PHE A 991 17.23 25.19 31.57
C PHE A 991 17.52 25.35 33.07
N THR A 992 17.87 24.26 33.79
CA THR A 992 18.19 24.32 35.22
C THR A 992 19.53 24.96 35.48
N PHE A 993 20.58 24.72 34.66
CA PHE A 993 21.92 25.33 34.84
C PHE A 993 21.96 26.84 34.52
N LYS A 994 21.13 27.36 33.59
CA LYS A 994 21.08 28.80 33.31
C LYS A 994 20.42 29.61 34.41
N LEU A 995 19.60 29.00 35.24
CA LEU A 995 19.06 29.62 36.45
C LEU A 995 20.18 29.99 37.44
N ALA A 996 21.29 29.28 37.42
CA ALA A 996 22.45 29.51 38.28
C ALA A 996 23.40 30.63 37.77
N LYS A 997 23.37 30.97 36.49
CA LYS A 997 24.33 31.91 35.85
C LYS A 997 23.78 33.22 35.29
N SER A 998 22.52 33.57 35.50
CA SER A 998 21.93 34.78 34.91
C SER A 998 22.33 36.06 35.66
N LYS A 999 23.58 36.47 35.54
CA LYS A 999 24.09 37.82 35.89
C LYS A 999 25.11 38.33 34.90
N SER A 1000 24.95 38.23 33.62
CA SER A 1000 25.76 38.99 32.67
C SER A 1000 25.08 39.13 31.30
N SER A 1001 25.04 40.41 30.92
CA SER A 1001 24.78 41.06 29.63
C SER A 1001 24.30 40.26 28.40
N PHE A 1002 23.34 40.84 27.79
CA PHE A 1002 22.51 40.37 26.68
C PHE A 1002 22.90 40.98 25.34
N ASP A 1003 22.79 40.15 24.28
CA ASP A 1003 22.96 40.59 22.90
C ASP A 1003 21.61 40.72 22.17
N ILE A 1004 21.16 41.96 21.97
CA ILE A 1004 19.85 42.31 21.38
C ILE A 1004 19.72 41.84 19.89
N ASN A 1005 20.87 41.66 19.22
CA ASN A 1005 20.89 41.28 17.81
C ASN A 1005 20.42 39.82 17.54
N MET A 1006 20.39 38.93 18.55
CA MET A 1006 19.97 37.55 18.37
C MET A 1006 18.46 37.37 18.45
N ALA A 1007 17.77 38.22 19.23
CA ALA A 1007 16.29 38.22 19.28
C ALA A 1007 15.68 38.75 17.96
N ALA A 1008 16.36 39.72 17.33
CA ALA A 1008 15.94 40.25 16.02
C ALA A 1008 16.12 39.19 14.91
N LYS A 1009 17.15 38.37 14.98
CA LYS A 1009 17.34 37.27 14.01
C LYS A 1009 16.30 36.12 14.14
N VAL A 1010 15.82 35.84 15.33
CA VAL A 1010 14.74 34.83 15.54
C VAL A 1010 13.39 35.36 15.07
N ALA A 1011 13.08 36.64 15.34
CA ALA A 1011 11.88 37.29 14.84
C ALA A 1011 11.91 37.42 13.30
N GLN A 1012 13.11 37.68 12.74
CA GLN A 1012 13.31 37.70 11.29
C GLN A 1012 13.13 36.33 10.65
N PHE A 1013 13.59 35.25 11.31
CA PHE A 1013 13.42 33.86 10.87
C PHE A 1013 11.94 33.41 10.93
N GLN A 1014 11.18 33.87 11.91
CA GLN A 1014 9.74 33.63 12.01
C GLN A 1014 8.95 34.40 10.93
N ASN A 1015 9.33 35.66 10.66
CA ASN A 1015 8.70 36.49 9.60
C ASN A 1015 9.09 36.05 8.18
N GLU A 1016 10.25 35.40 7.99
CA GLU A 1016 10.62 34.83 6.71
C GLU A 1016 9.85 33.54 6.42
N GLN A 1017 9.47 32.78 7.46
CA GLN A 1017 8.57 31.62 7.31
C GLN A 1017 7.12 32.02 6.99
N GLU A 1018 6.65 33.16 7.51
CA GLU A 1018 5.30 33.69 7.23
C GLU A 1018 5.18 34.36 5.84
N LYS A 1019 6.28 34.78 5.22
CA LYS A 1019 6.28 35.40 3.88
C LYS A 1019 6.40 34.39 2.73
N GLU A 1020 6.75 33.13 3.02
CA GLU A 1020 6.84 32.06 2.04
C GLU A 1020 5.65 31.08 2.09
N GLU A 1021 4.69 31.27 3.05
CA GLU A 1021 3.35 30.73 3.01
C GLU A 1021 2.38 31.70 2.30
#